data_61b6a3b2e8798f0d37a371a6ca72c5d3
#
_entry.id   61b6a3b2e8798f0d37a371a6ca72c5d3
#
_cell.length_a   1.000
_cell.length_b   1.000
_cell.length_c   1.000
_cell.angle_alpha   90.00
_cell.angle_beta   90.00
_cell.angle_gamma   90.00
#
_symmetry.space_group_name_H-M   'P 1'
#
loop_
_entity.id
_entity.type
_entity.pdbx_description
1 polymer ?
#
loop_
_entity_poly.entity_id
_entity_poly.type
_entity_poly.pdbx_seq_one_letter_code
_entity_poly.pdbx_strand_id
1 'polypeptide(L)'
;SGWDRQRIVDALIRETEVDVVTAQEISREVEELISSSNISMATSPLIRELVDAKLIERGLEQARKRHTRLGMPLYDVDQLILHPNKENANVPHGPEATNLTLAERIKKEYALLSIFSEEVADAHMRGDIHLHDLGFIDRPYCSGQSLEYIKRFGLSLPNSIAMAKPAKHAEVLLAHMVKFAAALQSHFAGAIGWDAVNLFFAPYLVGMRDEEVKQLAQMMIFEFSQQAVARGGQAIFTDLNLYWEIPRHFEDVPAIGPMGEYTGKTYSHYEHEAQRFAWFLFEVYREGDGSGRPFFFPKPLVHITEKFFRTRGHREFLHHICEVASQKGNTYFVFDRGETAKISECCRLSFKLDASDLEDAQQPWKMRYCALQNVTLNLPRIGYLSGGDNRSLFERVEEFMDMGVRAHLEKKAFIEKLLSYGENGPLALLAMKRDGSSYLRMHRASYLIGMVGLNELVQIQTGKQMSESQEAFKFGLKVIAHMKLLTDRLSESHGMHFVLEQTPAESTAYRFAKLDLEYHWQKAHHVVKGDIPRGEVYYTNSTYLNNGAVMNPIERVRLEGLFHPLIEAGSLTHIWLGEAKPSKESLANFVIKTFKQTQNDQIAFSPEFTTCNRCHRTSRGLTEICGYCGSRDVDGITRITGYFTRISSWNKGKIGELHDRYRNQGFLRVAGKEEKYEGKMVMLISA
;
A
#
# COMPACT_ATOMS: atom_id res chain seq x y z
N SER A 1 34.82 -1.76 30.97
CA SER A 1 36.05 -1.03 30.62
C SER A 1 36.21 0.12 31.60
N GLY A 2 37.42 0.45 32.01
CA GLY A 2 37.67 1.57 32.91
C GLY A 2 37.25 2.90 32.28
N TRP A 3 37.03 3.92 33.14
CA TRP A 3 36.75 5.27 32.69
C TRP A 3 37.92 5.83 31.88
N ASP A 4 37.63 6.46 30.76
CA ASP A 4 38.60 7.08 29.88
C ASP A 4 37.93 8.30 29.19
N ARG A 5 38.28 9.50 29.67
CA ARG A 5 37.77 10.77 29.20
C ARG A 5 38.12 11.03 27.72
N GLN A 6 39.25 10.51 27.24
CA GLN A 6 39.67 10.72 25.88
C GLN A 6 38.66 10.17 24.87
N ARG A 7 37.92 9.13 25.21
CA ARG A 7 36.86 8.57 24.35
C ARG A 7 35.73 9.55 24.05
N ILE A 8 35.42 10.47 24.97
CA ILE A 8 34.43 11.53 24.73
C ILE A 8 35.00 12.52 23.71
N VAL A 9 36.25 12.94 23.87
CA VAL A 9 36.93 13.84 22.95
C VAL A 9 36.98 13.24 21.54
N ASP A 10 37.42 12.00 21.44
CA ASP A 10 37.54 11.28 20.16
C ASP A 10 36.17 11.10 19.47
N ALA A 11 35.11 10.84 20.23
CA ALA A 11 33.75 10.73 19.70
C ALA A 11 33.28 12.09 19.16
N LEU A 12 33.42 13.17 19.91
CA LEU A 12 33.03 14.51 19.48
C LEU A 12 33.76 14.95 18.22
N ILE A 13 35.09 14.75 18.16
CA ILE A 13 35.88 15.12 16.96
C ILE A 13 35.48 14.26 15.74
N ARG A 14 35.27 12.97 15.93
CA ARG A 14 34.92 12.04 14.84
C ARG A 14 33.50 12.23 14.32
N GLU A 15 32.55 12.49 15.20
CA GLU A 15 31.12 12.47 14.91
C GLU A 15 30.55 13.85 14.61
N THR A 16 31.25 14.90 15.04
CA THR A 16 30.81 16.31 14.91
C THR A 16 31.90 17.19 14.31
N GLU A 17 31.61 18.47 14.15
CA GLU A 17 32.60 19.50 13.71
C GLU A 17 33.16 20.35 14.88
N VAL A 18 33.00 19.83 16.11
CA VAL A 18 33.49 20.53 17.30
C VAL A 18 35.02 20.47 17.33
N ASP A 19 35.64 21.63 17.63
CA ASP A 19 37.09 21.73 17.78
C ASP A 19 37.61 20.99 19.01
N VAL A 20 38.91 20.70 18.99
CA VAL A 20 39.55 19.89 20.05
C VAL A 20 39.45 20.56 21.43
N VAL A 21 39.54 21.89 21.52
CA VAL A 21 39.50 22.60 22.79
C VAL A 21 38.11 22.47 23.42
N THR A 22 37.06 22.74 22.63
CA THR A 22 35.68 22.61 23.08
C THR A 22 35.37 21.17 23.45
N ALA A 23 35.83 20.19 22.70
CA ALA A 23 35.67 18.77 23.02
C ALA A 23 36.34 18.38 24.34
N GLN A 24 37.50 18.89 24.64
CA GLN A 24 38.21 18.67 25.91
C GLN A 24 37.51 19.32 27.09
N GLU A 25 36.97 20.53 26.92
CA GLU A 25 36.18 21.22 27.95
C GLU A 25 34.89 20.41 28.29
N ILE A 26 34.12 20.01 27.27
CA ILE A 26 32.92 19.23 27.47
C ILE A 26 33.24 17.91 28.18
N SER A 27 34.30 17.21 27.75
CA SER A 27 34.69 15.96 28.36
C SER A 27 35.08 16.09 29.83
N ARG A 28 35.74 17.19 30.21
CA ARG A 28 36.06 17.49 31.59
C ARG A 28 34.84 17.77 32.44
N GLU A 29 33.89 18.58 31.95
CA GLU A 29 32.67 18.90 32.68
C GLU A 29 31.77 17.66 32.89
N VAL A 30 31.70 16.76 31.88
CA VAL A 30 30.98 15.47 32.01
C VAL A 30 31.66 14.58 33.05
N GLU A 31 32.99 14.51 33.07
CA GLU A 31 33.73 13.77 34.07
C GLU A 31 33.48 14.31 35.50
N GLU A 32 33.52 15.63 35.69
CA GLU A 32 33.21 16.30 36.95
C GLU A 32 31.78 16.01 37.44
N LEU A 33 30.81 16.05 36.50
CA LEU A 33 29.42 15.76 36.82
C LEU A 33 29.21 14.28 37.22
N ILE A 34 29.82 13.34 36.53
CA ILE A 34 29.72 11.91 36.84
C ILE A 34 30.41 11.64 38.19
N SER A 35 31.58 12.24 38.41
CA SER A 35 32.37 12.04 39.66
C SER A 35 31.68 12.63 40.88
N SER A 36 30.98 13.75 40.72
CA SER A 36 30.19 14.38 41.78
C SER A 36 28.83 13.72 42.04
N SER A 37 28.36 12.92 41.08
CA SER A 37 27.09 12.21 41.18
C SER A 37 27.29 10.86 41.88
N ASN A 38 26.33 10.45 42.69
CA ASN A 38 26.37 9.17 43.40
C ASN A 38 25.95 8.01 42.46
N ILE A 39 26.56 7.93 41.28
CA ILE A 39 26.25 6.95 40.22
C ILE A 39 27.20 5.77 40.34
N SER A 40 26.68 4.58 40.59
CA SER A 40 27.47 3.37 40.74
C SER A 40 28.03 2.83 39.41
N MET A 41 27.35 3.12 38.27
CA MET A 41 27.75 2.69 36.95
C MET A 41 27.35 3.72 35.88
N ALA A 42 28.33 4.38 35.29
CA ALA A 42 28.12 5.25 34.15
C ALA A 42 28.07 4.43 32.86
N THR A 43 26.88 4.31 32.27
CA THR A 43 26.70 3.60 30.98
C THR A 43 27.02 4.53 29.81
N SER A 44 27.44 3.99 28.65
CA SER A 44 27.65 4.79 27.45
C SER A 44 26.45 5.64 27.03
N PRO A 45 25.19 5.16 27.10
CA PRO A 45 24.02 6.00 26.90
C PRO A 45 23.98 7.23 27.82
N LEU A 46 24.12 7.05 29.12
CA LEU A 46 24.09 8.14 30.09
C LEU A 46 25.20 9.17 29.82
N ILE A 47 26.41 8.71 29.54
CA ILE A 47 27.54 9.59 29.20
C ILE A 47 27.19 10.44 27.97
N ARG A 48 26.60 9.82 26.93
CA ARG A 48 26.22 10.51 25.70
C ARG A 48 25.13 11.56 25.96
N GLU A 49 24.13 11.26 26.77
CA GLU A 49 23.09 12.22 27.17
C GLU A 49 23.68 13.43 27.93
N LEU A 50 24.65 13.21 28.79
CA LEU A 50 25.34 14.30 29.48
C LEU A 50 26.18 15.16 28.54
N VAL A 51 26.85 14.57 27.56
CA VAL A 51 27.57 15.28 26.50
C VAL A 51 26.58 16.09 25.64
N ASP A 52 25.46 15.52 25.25
CA ASP A 52 24.42 16.23 24.47
C ASP A 52 23.86 17.43 25.25
N ALA A 53 23.63 17.30 26.55
CA ALA A 53 23.23 18.43 27.41
C ALA A 53 24.29 19.56 27.38
N LYS A 54 25.58 19.22 27.45
CA LYS A 54 26.67 20.21 27.38
C LYS A 54 26.80 20.87 26.01
N LEU A 55 26.47 20.16 24.93
CA LEU A 55 26.38 20.74 23.58
C LEU A 55 25.22 21.76 23.48
N ILE A 56 24.06 21.44 24.08
CA ILE A 56 22.91 22.36 24.15
C ILE A 56 23.27 23.62 24.95
N GLU A 57 23.88 23.49 26.15
CA GLU A 57 24.32 24.63 26.98
C GLU A 57 25.21 25.57 26.22
N ARG A 58 25.96 25.10 25.22
CA ARG A 58 26.87 25.92 24.39
C ARG A 58 26.24 26.40 23.08
N GLY A 59 24.95 26.08 22.81
CA GLY A 59 24.29 26.42 21.55
C GLY A 59 24.81 25.65 20.34
N LEU A 60 25.51 24.53 20.52
CA LEU A 60 26.11 23.71 19.48
C LEU A 60 25.08 22.66 18.96
N GLU A 61 23.93 23.14 18.48
CA GLU A 61 22.79 22.30 18.11
C GLU A 61 23.11 21.32 16.94
N GLN A 62 23.88 21.75 15.96
CA GLN A 62 24.25 20.85 14.83
C GLN A 62 25.17 19.72 15.29
N ALA A 63 26.11 20.03 16.19
CA ALA A 63 26.97 19.01 16.80
C ALA A 63 26.15 18.04 17.67
N ARG A 64 25.20 18.56 18.43
CA ARG A 64 24.25 17.73 19.21
C ARG A 64 23.44 16.80 18.32
N LYS A 65 22.86 17.29 17.21
CA LYS A 65 22.12 16.47 16.26
C LYS A 65 22.97 15.31 15.72
N ARG A 66 24.21 15.55 15.38
CA ARG A 66 25.15 14.51 14.90
C ARG A 66 25.60 13.54 15.99
N HIS A 67 25.73 14.02 17.23
CA HIS A 67 26.14 13.21 18.38
C HIS A 67 24.97 12.45 19.02
N THR A 68 23.72 12.83 18.73
CA THR A 68 22.51 12.23 19.31
C THR A 68 22.47 10.71 19.14
N ARG A 69 22.11 10.03 20.21
CA ARG A 69 21.86 8.59 20.20
C ARG A 69 20.39 8.33 19.85
N LEU A 70 20.18 7.48 18.87
CA LEU A 70 18.85 6.92 18.56
C LEU A 70 18.55 5.73 19.47
N GLY A 71 17.31 5.59 19.92
CA GLY A 71 16.90 4.48 20.79
C GLY A 71 15.50 4.63 21.34
N MET A 72 15.13 3.69 22.23
CA MET A 72 13.82 3.68 22.88
C MET A 72 13.97 3.70 24.41
N PRO A 73 13.07 4.38 25.15
CA PRO A 73 12.96 4.25 26.59
C PRO A 73 12.73 2.79 27.00
N LEU A 74 13.32 2.36 28.14
CA LEU A 74 13.16 1.00 28.65
C LEU A 74 11.69 0.61 28.84
N TYR A 75 10.89 1.53 29.38
CA TYR A 75 9.45 1.32 29.55
C TYR A 75 8.73 1.02 28.21
N ASP A 76 9.06 1.75 27.15
CA ASP A 76 8.45 1.54 25.81
C ASP A 76 8.86 0.19 25.21
N VAL A 77 10.09 -0.27 25.49
CA VAL A 77 10.53 -1.61 25.07
C VAL A 77 9.73 -2.69 25.79
N ASP A 78 9.52 -2.54 27.11
CA ASP A 78 8.68 -3.46 27.89
C ASP A 78 7.24 -3.49 27.34
N GLN A 79 6.64 -2.32 27.08
CA GLN A 79 5.30 -2.25 26.51
C GLN A 79 5.22 -2.92 25.14
N LEU A 80 6.24 -2.77 24.30
CA LEU A 80 6.29 -3.38 22.98
C LEU A 80 6.40 -4.91 23.03
N ILE A 81 7.14 -5.45 24.00
CA ILE A 81 7.26 -6.90 24.20
C ILE A 81 5.96 -7.51 24.72
N LEU A 82 5.31 -6.80 25.65
CA LEU A 82 4.13 -7.32 26.36
C LEU A 82 2.82 -7.13 25.60
N HIS A 83 2.74 -6.13 24.72
CA HIS A 83 1.50 -5.75 24.07
C HIS A 83 1.64 -5.66 22.54
N PRO A 84 0.61 -6.08 21.76
CA PRO A 84 0.64 -6.01 20.30
C PRO A 84 0.66 -4.57 19.80
N ASN A 85 1.51 -4.29 18.82
CA ASN A 85 1.49 -3.04 18.09
C ASN A 85 0.35 -3.06 17.05
N LYS A 86 -0.51 -2.02 17.06
CA LYS A 86 -1.65 -1.87 16.14
C LYS A 86 -1.41 -0.86 15.01
N GLU A 87 -0.18 -0.42 14.80
CA GLU A 87 0.15 0.48 13.70
C GLU A 87 0.11 -0.26 12.33
N ASN A 88 0.49 -1.54 12.32
CA ASN A 88 0.40 -2.40 11.15
C ASN A 88 -0.47 -3.63 11.46
N ALA A 89 -1.66 -3.67 10.89
CA ALA A 89 -2.65 -4.72 11.14
C ALA A 89 -2.25 -6.12 10.63
N ASN A 90 -1.19 -6.23 9.82
CA ASN A 90 -0.73 -7.50 9.23
C ASN A 90 0.43 -8.15 10.00
N VAL A 91 1.06 -7.43 10.92
CA VAL A 91 2.20 -7.94 11.69
C VAL A 91 1.68 -8.65 12.94
N PRO A 92 1.92 -9.96 13.10
CA PRO A 92 1.52 -10.67 14.31
C PRO A 92 2.36 -10.26 15.51
N HIS A 93 1.80 -10.35 16.71
CA HIS A 93 2.59 -10.12 17.94
C HIS A 93 3.53 -11.30 18.20
N GLY A 94 4.85 -11.03 18.23
CA GLY A 94 5.88 -12.04 18.46
C GLY A 94 7.30 -11.45 18.39
N PRO A 95 8.34 -12.27 18.61
CA PRO A 95 9.73 -11.79 18.68
C PRO A 95 10.17 -11.03 17.42
N GLU A 96 9.82 -11.52 16.22
CA GLU A 96 10.17 -10.86 14.96
C GLU A 96 9.43 -9.54 14.76
N ALA A 97 8.18 -9.44 15.22
CA ALA A 97 7.42 -8.19 15.24
C ALA A 97 8.05 -7.16 16.19
N THR A 98 8.53 -7.59 17.34
CA THR A 98 9.27 -6.74 18.28
C THR A 98 10.56 -6.22 17.65
N ASN A 99 11.37 -7.10 17.05
CA ASN A 99 12.61 -6.73 16.33
C ASN A 99 12.30 -5.71 15.23
N LEU A 100 11.26 -5.96 14.44
CA LEU A 100 10.84 -5.06 13.37
C LEU A 100 10.47 -3.68 13.92
N THR A 101 9.64 -3.61 14.96
CA THR A 101 9.15 -2.33 15.50
C THR A 101 10.29 -1.53 16.13
N LEU A 102 11.23 -2.18 16.82
CA LEU A 102 12.44 -1.53 17.35
C LEU A 102 13.26 -0.92 16.21
N ALA A 103 13.51 -1.70 15.14
CA ALA A 103 14.26 -1.23 13.97
C ALA A 103 13.54 -0.10 13.23
N GLU A 104 12.21 -0.20 13.06
CA GLU A 104 11.40 0.82 12.42
C GLU A 104 11.45 2.16 13.18
N ARG A 105 11.35 2.16 14.50
CA ARG A 105 11.43 3.38 15.31
C ARG A 105 12.79 4.07 15.18
N ILE A 106 13.88 3.31 15.27
CA ILE A 106 15.24 3.85 15.11
C ILE A 106 15.44 4.43 13.70
N LYS A 107 15.01 3.71 12.67
CA LYS A 107 15.14 4.19 11.28
C LYS A 107 14.26 5.40 11.00
N LYS A 108 13.07 5.50 11.60
CA LYS A 108 12.19 6.67 11.50
C LYS A 108 12.87 7.91 12.05
N GLU A 109 13.45 7.83 13.24
CA GLU A 109 14.20 8.95 13.83
C GLU A 109 15.41 9.31 12.97
N TYR A 110 16.17 8.31 12.51
CA TYR A 110 17.30 8.52 11.59
C TYR A 110 16.86 9.22 10.30
N ALA A 111 15.74 8.81 9.71
CA ALA A 111 15.22 9.42 8.49
C ALA A 111 14.88 10.90 8.69
N LEU A 112 14.16 11.22 9.78
CA LEU A 112 13.77 12.61 10.10
C LEU A 112 14.94 13.51 10.48
N LEU A 113 15.99 12.96 11.09
CA LEU A 113 17.15 13.73 11.54
C LEU A 113 18.29 13.86 10.50
N SER A 114 18.39 12.90 9.57
CA SER A 114 19.59 12.77 8.72
C SER A 114 19.33 12.69 7.23
N ILE A 115 18.12 12.26 6.82
CA ILE A 115 17.79 12.08 5.41
C ILE A 115 16.93 13.23 4.91
N PHE A 116 15.88 13.58 5.66
CA PHE A 116 15.00 14.68 5.32
C PHE A 116 15.51 16.00 5.90
N SER A 117 15.29 17.09 5.14
CA SER A 117 15.50 18.45 5.63
C SER A 117 14.59 18.74 6.83
N GLU A 118 14.99 19.72 7.62
CA GLU A 118 14.23 20.13 8.80
C GLU A 118 12.79 20.56 8.42
N GLU A 119 12.62 21.23 7.29
CA GLU A 119 11.31 21.65 6.78
C GLU A 119 10.39 20.45 6.45
N VAL A 120 10.92 19.43 5.78
CA VAL A 120 10.17 18.20 5.45
C VAL A 120 9.84 17.40 6.71
N ALA A 121 10.81 17.27 7.61
CA ALA A 121 10.62 16.58 8.89
C ALA A 121 9.57 17.28 9.75
N ASP A 122 9.61 18.60 9.87
CA ASP A 122 8.64 19.41 10.61
C ASP A 122 7.25 19.33 9.98
N ALA A 123 7.12 19.41 8.67
CA ALA A 123 5.84 19.26 7.98
C ALA A 123 5.22 17.87 8.25
N HIS A 124 6.06 16.81 8.29
CA HIS A 124 5.60 15.49 8.69
C HIS A 124 5.16 15.49 10.17
N MET A 125 5.97 16.03 11.08
CA MET A 125 5.67 16.00 12.50
C MET A 125 4.41 16.77 12.86
N ARG A 126 4.21 17.96 12.28
CA ARG A 126 2.98 18.76 12.44
C ARG A 126 1.75 18.14 11.79
N GLY A 127 1.93 17.23 10.81
CA GLY A 127 0.83 16.59 10.09
C GLY A 127 0.31 17.39 8.90
N ASP A 128 1.13 18.24 8.31
CA ASP A 128 0.85 18.90 7.03
C ASP A 128 0.96 17.86 5.90
N ILE A 129 1.97 17.00 6.01
CA ILE A 129 2.18 15.83 5.15
C ILE A 129 2.39 14.56 5.98
N HIS A 130 2.30 13.40 5.32
CA HIS A 130 2.70 12.12 5.90
C HIS A 130 3.67 11.40 4.96
N LEU A 131 4.87 11.17 5.47
CA LEU A 131 5.88 10.34 4.83
C LEU A 131 5.59 8.88 5.19
N HIS A 132 5.21 8.07 4.20
CA HIS A 132 4.94 6.66 4.43
C HIS A 132 6.22 5.86 4.66
N ASP A 133 6.11 4.79 5.45
CA ASP A 133 7.16 3.78 5.66
C ASP A 133 8.52 4.37 6.06
N LEU A 134 8.54 5.38 6.95
CA LEU A 134 9.79 5.99 7.47
C LEU A 134 10.74 4.97 8.11
N GLY A 135 10.21 3.93 8.74
CA GLY A 135 11.00 2.80 9.27
C GLY A 135 11.66 1.94 8.20
N PHE A 136 11.29 2.13 6.93
CA PHE A 136 11.87 1.49 5.74
C PHE A 136 12.50 2.50 4.78
N ILE A 137 13.08 3.56 5.30
CA ILE A 137 13.68 4.65 4.50
C ILE A 137 14.72 4.16 3.50
N ASP A 138 15.36 3.04 3.80
CA ASP A 138 16.38 2.37 3.01
C ASP A 138 15.82 1.50 1.86
N ARG A 139 14.52 1.58 1.57
CA ARG A 139 13.85 0.78 0.53
C ARG A 139 12.93 1.63 -0.33
N PRO A 140 12.75 1.29 -1.62
CA PRO A 140 11.61 1.73 -2.42
C PRO A 140 10.27 1.22 -1.82
N TYR A 141 9.16 1.81 -2.26
CA TYR A 141 7.84 1.52 -1.70
C TYR A 141 7.24 0.22 -2.28
N CYS A 142 6.65 0.23 -3.47
CA CYS A 142 6.01 -0.92 -4.11
C CYS A 142 6.68 -1.27 -5.43
N SER A 143 6.46 -2.49 -5.92
CA SER A 143 7.06 -2.93 -7.18
C SER A 143 6.16 -3.81 -8.03
N GLY A 144 6.14 -3.56 -9.37
CA GLY A 144 5.56 -4.38 -10.41
C GLY A 144 6.59 -5.29 -11.05
N GLN A 145 6.31 -6.59 -11.11
CA GLN A 145 7.25 -7.61 -11.55
C GLN A 145 6.70 -8.43 -12.70
N SER A 146 7.58 -8.86 -13.58
CA SER A 146 7.29 -9.89 -14.55
C SER A 146 7.91 -11.23 -14.13
N LEU A 147 7.12 -12.30 -14.20
CA LEU A 147 7.58 -13.66 -13.97
C LEU A 147 8.65 -14.08 -15.00
N GLU A 148 8.65 -13.45 -16.16
CA GLU A 148 9.59 -13.71 -17.25
C GLU A 148 11.05 -13.51 -16.85
N TYR A 149 11.33 -12.63 -15.87
CA TYR A 149 12.69 -12.45 -15.37
C TYR A 149 13.26 -13.74 -14.78
N ILE A 150 12.54 -14.38 -13.87
CA ILE A 150 13.01 -15.63 -13.26
C ILE A 150 12.86 -16.83 -14.19
N LYS A 151 11.94 -16.81 -15.15
CA LYS A 151 11.88 -17.82 -16.22
C LYS A 151 13.14 -17.79 -17.06
N ARG A 152 13.60 -16.58 -17.44
CA ARG A 152 14.75 -16.38 -18.34
C ARG A 152 16.08 -16.62 -17.64
N PHE A 153 16.25 -16.09 -16.42
CA PHE A 153 17.56 -16.06 -15.74
C PHE A 153 17.68 -17.04 -14.58
N GLY A 154 16.60 -17.74 -14.22
CA GLY A 154 16.56 -18.59 -13.03
C GLY A 154 16.57 -17.78 -11.73
N LEU A 155 16.91 -18.42 -10.63
CA LEU A 155 16.99 -17.80 -9.32
C LEU A 155 18.44 -17.75 -8.84
N SER A 156 19.11 -16.64 -9.16
CA SER A 156 20.48 -16.35 -8.73
C SER A 156 20.49 -14.98 -8.04
N LEU A 157 20.34 -14.99 -6.72
CA LEU A 157 20.30 -13.77 -5.90
C LEU A 157 21.71 -13.38 -5.43
N PRO A 158 22.03 -12.08 -5.31
CA PRO A 158 23.25 -11.63 -4.67
C PRO A 158 23.36 -12.20 -3.24
N ASN A 159 24.56 -12.57 -2.84
CA ASN A 159 24.87 -13.17 -1.53
C ASN A 159 24.15 -14.50 -1.24
N SER A 160 23.54 -15.13 -2.23
CA SER A 160 22.95 -16.46 -2.10
C SER A 160 24.03 -17.54 -2.15
N ILE A 161 23.93 -18.55 -1.27
CA ILE A 161 24.85 -19.73 -1.25
C ILE A 161 24.59 -20.61 -2.46
N ALA A 162 23.36 -20.69 -2.96
CA ALA A 162 22.96 -21.54 -4.06
C ALA A 162 22.31 -20.74 -5.19
N MET A 163 22.62 -21.12 -6.43
CA MET A 163 22.00 -20.59 -7.64
C MET A 163 21.16 -21.66 -8.31
N ALA A 164 19.96 -21.31 -8.76
CA ALA A 164 19.11 -22.20 -9.53
C ALA A 164 19.02 -21.73 -10.98
N LYS A 165 19.20 -22.67 -11.92
CA LYS A 165 18.95 -22.45 -13.35
C LYS A 165 17.45 -22.18 -13.59
N PRO A 166 17.07 -21.67 -14.76
CA PRO A 166 15.67 -21.57 -15.17
C PRO A 166 14.90 -22.88 -14.91
N ALA A 167 13.66 -22.74 -14.42
CA ALA A 167 12.83 -23.87 -14.02
C ALA A 167 12.49 -24.77 -15.21
N LYS A 168 12.45 -26.08 -14.98
CA LYS A 168 12.01 -27.08 -15.95
C LYS A 168 10.54 -27.48 -15.78
N HIS A 169 10.03 -27.39 -14.55
CA HIS A 169 8.68 -27.81 -14.19
C HIS A 169 7.91 -26.64 -13.56
N ALA A 170 6.58 -26.65 -13.66
CA ALA A 170 5.70 -25.61 -13.16
C ALA A 170 5.84 -25.38 -11.65
N GLU A 171 5.97 -26.46 -10.87
CA GLU A 171 6.15 -26.41 -9.40
C GLU A 171 7.49 -25.77 -9.02
N VAL A 172 8.53 -26.00 -9.81
CA VAL A 172 9.85 -25.38 -9.60
C VAL A 172 9.78 -23.89 -9.93
N LEU A 173 9.06 -23.50 -11.01
CA LEU A 173 8.82 -22.11 -11.33
C LEU A 173 8.07 -21.40 -10.20
N LEU A 174 7.02 -22.03 -9.65
CA LEU A 174 6.30 -21.51 -8.50
C LEU A 174 7.23 -21.34 -7.28
N ALA A 175 8.07 -22.34 -6.99
CA ALA A 175 9.02 -22.24 -5.88
C ALA A 175 10.02 -21.10 -6.10
N HIS A 176 10.49 -20.87 -7.32
CA HIS A 176 11.33 -19.71 -7.66
C HIS A 176 10.58 -18.39 -7.45
N MET A 177 9.32 -18.29 -7.91
CA MET A 177 8.49 -17.11 -7.78
C MET A 177 8.29 -16.72 -6.31
N VAL A 178 7.94 -17.67 -5.44
CA VAL A 178 7.72 -17.43 -4.00
C VAL A 178 9.02 -16.99 -3.31
N LYS A 179 10.14 -17.65 -3.58
CA LYS A 179 11.43 -17.28 -3.01
C LYS A 179 11.90 -15.90 -3.48
N PHE A 180 11.68 -15.60 -4.76
CA PHE A 180 12.04 -14.29 -5.30
C PHE A 180 11.14 -13.18 -4.73
N ALA A 181 9.84 -13.43 -4.58
CA ALA A 181 8.93 -12.51 -3.90
C ALA A 181 9.34 -12.24 -2.45
N ALA A 182 9.77 -13.27 -1.72
CA ALA A 182 10.29 -13.11 -0.35
C ALA A 182 11.57 -12.25 -0.31
N ALA A 183 12.48 -12.46 -1.26
CA ALA A 183 13.69 -11.65 -1.39
C ALA A 183 13.35 -10.19 -1.75
N LEU A 184 12.42 -9.97 -2.69
CA LEU A 184 11.93 -8.64 -3.06
C LEU A 184 11.25 -7.94 -1.87
N GLN A 185 10.43 -8.66 -1.07
CA GLN A 185 9.77 -8.08 0.13
C GLN A 185 10.78 -7.59 1.17
N SER A 186 12.00 -8.14 1.17
CA SER A 186 13.09 -7.63 2.00
C SER A 186 13.68 -6.31 1.47
N HIS A 187 13.44 -5.96 0.20
CA HIS A 187 13.98 -4.79 -0.48
C HIS A 187 12.92 -3.74 -0.85
N PHE A 188 11.64 -4.03 -0.65
CA PHE A 188 10.52 -3.10 -0.86
C PHE A 188 9.70 -2.97 0.42
N ALA A 189 9.27 -1.76 0.72
CA ALA A 189 8.43 -1.48 1.90
C ALA A 189 6.98 -1.92 1.73
N GLY A 190 6.44 -1.86 0.51
CA GLY A 190 5.06 -2.16 0.17
C GLY A 190 4.88 -3.50 -0.54
N ALA A 191 3.96 -3.54 -1.50
CA ALA A 191 3.56 -4.76 -2.18
C ALA A 191 4.50 -5.17 -3.33
N ILE A 192 4.40 -6.47 -3.65
CA ILE A 192 5.05 -7.10 -4.79
C ILE A 192 3.94 -7.59 -5.72
N GLY A 193 3.69 -6.86 -6.81
CA GLY A 193 2.71 -7.23 -7.83
C GLY A 193 3.35 -8.03 -8.97
N TRP A 194 2.65 -9.03 -9.45
CA TRP A 194 3.07 -9.87 -10.56
C TRP A 194 2.15 -9.67 -11.74
N ASP A 195 2.71 -9.32 -12.87
CA ASP A 195 1.96 -9.14 -14.11
C ASP A 195 1.63 -10.47 -14.77
N ALA A 196 0.46 -10.54 -15.38
CA ALA A 196 -0.04 -11.59 -16.28
C ALA A 196 0.34 -13.02 -15.84
N VAL A 197 0.20 -13.32 -14.54
CA VAL A 197 0.72 -14.55 -13.91
C VAL A 197 0.21 -15.80 -14.61
N ASN A 198 -1.10 -15.87 -14.89
CA ASN A 198 -1.69 -17.03 -15.56
C ASN A 198 -1.17 -17.20 -16.99
N LEU A 199 -0.89 -16.10 -17.69
CA LEU A 199 -0.32 -16.12 -19.02
C LEU A 199 1.13 -16.63 -19.01
N PHE A 200 1.95 -16.11 -18.11
CA PHE A 200 3.37 -16.49 -18.07
C PHE A 200 3.61 -17.91 -17.52
N PHE A 201 2.68 -18.46 -16.74
CA PHE A 201 2.69 -19.89 -16.36
C PHE A 201 2.24 -20.81 -17.50
N ALA A 202 1.40 -20.33 -18.44
CA ALA A 202 0.72 -21.17 -19.42
C ALA A 202 1.62 -22.10 -20.23
N PRO A 203 2.84 -21.71 -20.71
CA PRO A 203 3.74 -22.63 -21.41
C PRO A 203 4.21 -23.83 -20.59
N TYR A 204 4.17 -23.76 -19.26
CA TYR A 204 4.52 -24.85 -18.34
C TYR A 204 3.37 -25.80 -18.05
N LEU A 205 2.14 -25.43 -18.43
CA LEU A 205 0.92 -26.20 -18.13
C LEU A 205 0.50 -27.13 -19.27
N VAL A 206 1.19 -27.03 -20.40
CA VAL A 206 0.91 -27.89 -21.57
C VAL A 206 1.04 -29.35 -21.19
N GLY A 207 -0.02 -30.14 -21.45
CA GLY A 207 -0.05 -31.57 -21.15
C GLY A 207 -0.36 -31.92 -19.69
N MET A 208 -0.45 -30.94 -18.79
CA MET A 208 -0.92 -31.18 -17.42
C MET A 208 -2.43 -31.44 -17.38
N ARG A 209 -2.85 -32.39 -16.54
CA ARG A 209 -4.27 -32.65 -16.30
C ARG A 209 -4.88 -31.53 -15.43
N ASP A 210 -6.20 -31.43 -15.41
CA ASP A 210 -6.92 -30.39 -14.65
C ASP A 210 -6.65 -30.48 -13.14
N GLU A 211 -6.56 -31.69 -12.59
CA GLU A 211 -6.22 -31.90 -11.19
C GLU A 211 -4.83 -31.38 -10.83
N GLU A 212 -3.85 -31.54 -11.74
CA GLU A 212 -2.49 -31.07 -11.55
C GLU A 212 -2.41 -29.54 -11.63
N VAL A 213 -3.16 -28.93 -12.57
CA VAL A 213 -3.25 -27.46 -12.67
C VAL A 213 -3.96 -26.88 -11.44
N LYS A 214 -5.04 -27.52 -10.95
CA LYS A 214 -5.71 -27.11 -9.71
C LYS A 214 -4.79 -27.23 -8.51
N GLN A 215 -4.01 -28.32 -8.41
CA GLN A 215 -3.03 -28.50 -7.34
C GLN A 215 -1.96 -27.41 -7.37
N LEU A 216 -1.46 -27.05 -8.54
CA LEU A 216 -0.50 -25.93 -8.69
C LEU A 216 -1.12 -24.61 -8.25
N ALA A 217 -2.38 -24.32 -8.62
CA ALA A 217 -3.12 -23.14 -8.18
C ALA A 217 -3.27 -23.11 -6.65
N GLN A 218 -3.59 -24.23 -6.04
CA GLN A 218 -3.67 -24.37 -4.59
C GLN A 218 -2.31 -24.11 -3.93
N MET A 219 -1.25 -24.72 -4.43
CA MET A 219 0.11 -24.48 -3.95
C MET A 219 0.47 -23.01 -4.01
N MET A 220 0.19 -22.33 -5.14
CA MET A 220 0.48 -20.90 -5.29
C MET A 220 -0.20 -20.05 -4.21
N ILE A 221 -1.47 -20.24 -3.98
CA ILE A 221 -2.24 -19.44 -3.02
C ILE A 221 -1.78 -19.73 -1.58
N PHE A 222 -1.58 -21.00 -1.23
CA PHE A 222 -1.16 -21.36 0.12
C PHE A 222 0.28 -20.95 0.43
N GLU A 223 1.22 -21.11 -0.50
CA GLU A 223 2.60 -20.69 -0.32
C GLU A 223 2.65 -19.18 -0.03
N PHE A 224 1.99 -18.34 -0.82
CA PHE A 224 1.96 -16.90 -0.56
C PHE A 224 1.20 -16.52 0.71
N SER A 225 0.13 -17.26 1.07
CA SER A 225 -0.67 -16.97 2.27
C SER A 225 0.05 -17.31 3.57
N GLN A 226 0.93 -18.31 3.56
CA GLN A 226 1.59 -18.85 4.75
C GLN A 226 3.04 -18.44 4.91
N GLN A 227 3.65 -17.88 3.86
CA GLN A 227 5.05 -17.47 3.87
C GLN A 227 5.26 -16.22 4.73
N ALA A 228 5.71 -16.40 5.95
CA ALA A 228 5.96 -15.33 6.93
C ALA A 228 7.47 -15.08 7.10
N VAL A 229 8.16 -14.64 6.04
CA VAL A 229 9.63 -14.57 6.01
C VAL A 229 10.22 -13.17 6.14
N ALA A 230 9.40 -12.13 6.07
CA ALA A 230 9.86 -10.75 6.11
C ALA A 230 8.91 -9.89 6.96
N ARG A 231 9.35 -8.66 7.30
CA ARG A 231 8.51 -7.66 7.96
C ARG A 231 7.81 -8.17 9.23
N GLY A 232 8.59 -8.76 10.16
CA GLY A 232 8.10 -9.16 11.46
C GLY A 232 7.12 -10.34 11.47
N GLY A 233 7.23 -11.23 10.47
CA GLY A 233 6.36 -12.40 10.35
C GLY A 233 5.07 -12.14 9.55
N GLN A 234 4.96 -11.01 8.88
CA GLN A 234 3.88 -10.73 7.93
C GLN A 234 3.97 -11.68 6.72
N ALA A 235 2.82 -12.12 6.19
CA ALA A 235 2.76 -12.78 4.90
C ALA A 235 3.27 -11.84 3.79
N ILE A 236 3.81 -12.40 2.70
CA ILE A 236 4.26 -11.61 1.55
C ILE A 236 3.07 -10.82 1.00
N PHE A 237 3.21 -9.50 0.94
CA PHE A 237 2.17 -8.61 0.42
C PHE A 237 2.16 -8.70 -1.11
N THR A 238 1.41 -9.65 -1.65
CA THR A 238 1.51 -10.08 -3.05
C THR A 238 0.20 -9.92 -3.79
N ASP A 239 0.29 -9.47 -5.05
CA ASP A 239 -0.81 -9.31 -5.98
C ASP A 239 -0.56 -10.11 -7.25
N LEU A 240 -1.61 -10.76 -7.78
CA LEU A 240 -1.58 -11.53 -9.02
C LEU A 240 -2.50 -10.84 -10.04
N ASN A 241 -1.92 -10.22 -11.07
CA ASN A 241 -2.67 -9.72 -12.22
C ASN A 241 -3.02 -10.89 -13.14
N LEU A 242 -4.29 -11.04 -13.44
CA LEU A 242 -4.88 -12.16 -14.17
C LEU A 242 -5.71 -11.66 -15.35
N TYR A 243 -5.56 -12.31 -16.48
CA TYR A 243 -6.30 -12.01 -17.71
C TYR A 243 -7.06 -13.25 -18.19
N TRP A 244 -8.28 -13.07 -18.67
CA TRP A 244 -9.02 -14.13 -19.34
C TRP A 244 -8.61 -14.27 -20.82
N GLU A 245 -8.39 -13.15 -21.45
CA GLU A 245 -7.82 -13.03 -22.80
C GLU A 245 -6.31 -12.85 -22.77
N ILE A 246 -5.65 -13.05 -23.90
CA ILE A 246 -4.27 -12.63 -24.05
C ILE A 246 -4.25 -11.11 -24.33
N PRO A 247 -3.63 -10.28 -23.48
CA PRO A 247 -3.50 -8.84 -23.74
C PRO A 247 -2.81 -8.55 -25.07
N ARG A 248 -3.23 -7.50 -25.79
CA ARG A 248 -2.70 -7.15 -27.11
C ARG A 248 -1.18 -7.03 -27.14
N HIS A 249 -0.59 -6.43 -26.12
CA HIS A 249 0.86 -6.23 -26.04
C HIS A 249 1.65 -7.53 -25.80
N PHE A 250 0.98 -8.66 -25.52
CA PHE A 250 1.59 -9.98 -25.39
C PHE A 250 1.23 -10.96 -26.52
N GLU A 251 0.30 -10.61 -27.43
CA GLU A 251 -0.18 -11.55 -28.46
C GLU A 251 0.93 -12.14 -29.32
N ASP A 252 1.84 -11.27 -29.79
CA ASP A 252 2.92 -11.61 -30.70
C ASP A 252 4.27 -11.81 -29.99
N VAL A 253 4.28 -11.76 -28.67
CA VAL A 253 5.51 -11.93 -27.88
C VAL A 253 5.91 -13.40 -27.87
N PRO A 254 7.18 -13.75 -28.23
CA PRO A 254 7.67 -15.11 -28.17
C PRO A 254 7.61 -15.67 -26.74
N ALA A 255 6.94 -16.80 -26.55
CA ALA A 255 6.73 -17.38 -25.25
C ALA A 255 8.02 -18.08 -24.76
N ILE A 256 8.42 -17.76 -23.55
CA ILE A 256 9.47 -18.47 -22.81
C ILE A 256 8.83 -19.64 -22.05
N GLY A 257 9.38 -20.85 -22.24
CA GLY A 257 8.93 -22.08 -21.65
C GLY A 257 9.94 -22.68 -20.63
N PRO A 258 9.83 -24.00 -20.39
CA PRO A 258 10.76 -24.73 -19.55
C PRO A 258 12.22 -24.47 -19.91
N MET A 259 13.10 -24.46 -18.89
CA MET A 259 14.53 -24.19 -18.99
C MET A 259 14.90 -22.78 -19.48
N GLY A 260 13.95 -21.84 -19.55
CA GLY A 260 14.16 -20.46 -20.00
C GLY A 260 14.35 -20.31 -21.50
N GLU A 261 13.97 -21.31 -22.27
CA GLU A 261 14.08 -21.36 -23.72
C GLU A 261 12.79 -20.86 -24.38
N TYR A 262 12.91 -20.31 -25.60
CA TYR A 262 11.75 -19.99 -26.40
C TYR A 262 11.06 -21.24 -26.91
N THR A 263 9.73 -21.28 -26.79
CA THR A 263 8.92 -22.44 -27.21
C THR A 263 8.74 -22.57 -28.72
N GLY A 264 9.16 -21.55 -29.50
CA GLY A 264 8.85 -21.43 -30.93
C GLY A 264 7.44 -20.94 -31.24
N LYS A 265 6.67 -20.56 -30.21
CA LYS A 265 5.30 -20.03 -30.30
C LYS A 265 5.21 -18.69 -29.57
N THR A 266 4.16 -17.91 -29.86
CA THR A 266 3.83 -16.69 -29.09
C THR A 266 2.85 -17.00 -27.96
N TYR A 267 2.66 -16.06 -27.02
CA TYR A 267 1.74 -16.26 -25.91
C TYR A 267 0.29 -16.48 -26.34
N SER A 268 -0.13 -15.95 -27.50
CA SER A 268 -1.48 -16.21 -28.06
C SER A 268 -1.79 -17.69 -28.26
N HIS A 269 -0.78 -18.54 -28.46
CA HIS A 269 -0.98 -20.00 -28.59
C HIS A 269 -1.28 -20.73 -27.27
N TYR A 270 -1.17 -20.05 -26.13
CA TYR A 270 -1.34 -20.61 -24.80
C TYR A 270 -2.58 -20.07 -24.06
N GLU A 271 -3.52 -19.44 -24.81
CA GLU A 271 -4.74 -18.85 -24.23
C GLU A 271 -5.53 -19.87 -23.41
N HIS A 272 -5.70 -21.09 -23.92
CA HIS A 272 -6.42 -22.14 -23.21
C HIS A 272 -5.77 -22.53 -21.88
N GLU A 273 -4.47 -22.71 -21.83
CA GLU A 273 -3.73 -23.02 -20.60
C GLU A 273 -3.79 -21.86 -19.61
N ALA A 274 -3.68 -20.62 -20.08
CA ALA A 274 -3.81 -19.43 -19.27
C ALA A 274 -5.22 -19.33 -18.65
N GLN A 275 -6.26 -19.58 -19.43
CA GLN A 275 -7.66 -19.60 -18.95
C GLN A 275 -7.89 -20.70 -17.93
N ARG A 276 -7.39 -21.92 -18.17
CA ARG A 276 -7.49 -23.03 -17.20
C ARG A 276 -6.85 -22.65 -15.87
N PHE A 277 -5.67 -22.03 -15.88
CA PHE A 277 -4.99 -21.65 -14.64
C PHE A 277 -5.76 -20.57 -13.88
N ALA A 278 -6.24 -19.54 -14.58
CA ALA A 278 -7.10 -18.52 -13.99
C ALA A 278 -8.37 -19.12 -13.37
N TRP A 279 -9.02 -20.05 -14.07
CA TRP A 279 -10.21 -20.75 -13.57
C TRP A 279 -9.93 -21.49 -12.26
N PHE A 280 -8.87 -22.29 -12.21
CA PHE A 280 -8.55 -23.08 -11.02
C PHE A 280 -8.03 -22.23 -9.85
N LEU A 281 -7.35 -21.11 -10.11
CA LEU A 281 -7.05 -20.14 -9.05
C LEU A 281 -8.34 -19.68 -8.35
N PHE A 282 -9.38 -19.35 -9.12
CA PHE A 282 -10.66 -18.91 -8.55
C PHE A 282 -11.46 -20.06 -7.90
N GLU A 283 -11.28 -21.31 -8.33
CA GLU A 283 -11.80 -22.46 -7.60
C GLU A 283 -11.23 -22.52 -6.17
N VAL A 284 -9.94 -22.36 -6.03
CA VAL A 284 -9.27 -22.35 -4.71
C VAL A 284 -9.72 -21.16 -3.85
N TYR A 285 -9.85 -19.98 -4.44
CA TYR A 285 -10.39 -18.80 -3.70
C TYR A 285 -11.83 -19.04 -3.26
N ARG A 286 -12.66 -19.73 -4.04
CA ARG A 286 -14.03 -20.09 -3.70
C ARG A 286 -14.09 -21.03 -2.50
N GLU A 287 -13.21 -22.02 -2.45
CA GLU A 287 -13.10 -22.94 -1.32
C GLU A 287 -12.67 -22.22 -0.05
N GLY A 288 -11.72 -21.27 -0.15
CA GLY A 288 -11.10 -20.60 0.99
C GLY A 288 -10.02 -21.45 1.65
N ASP A 289 -9.55 -21.02 2.83
CA ASP A 289 -8.55 -21.77 3.59
C ASP A 289 -9.17 -23.04 4.24
N GLY A 290 -8.36 -23.82 4.97
CA GLY A 290 -8.80 -25.04 5.66
C GLY A 290 -9.96 -24.85 6.65
N SER A 291 -10.31 -23.60 6.99
CA SER A 291 -11.47 -23.23 7.82
C SER A 291 -12.56 -22.53 7.01
N GLY A 292 -12.43 -22.48 5.69
CA GLY A 292 -13.33 -21.78 4.79
C GLY A 292 -13.25 -20.25 4.85
N ARG A 293 -12.19 -19.69 5.43
CA ARG A 293 -11.95 -18.22 5.48
C ARG A 293 -11.49 -17.69 4.13
N PRO A 294 -11.77 -16.41 3.82
CA PRO A 294 -11.17 -15.77 2.66
C PRO A 294 -9.65 -15.67 2.86
N PHE A 295 -8.89 -15.80 1.77
CA PHE A 295 -7.46 -15.53 1.78
C PHE A 295 -7.20 -14.01 1.85
N PHE A 296 -6.19 -13.59 2.62
CA PHE A 296 -5.78 -12.19 2.69
C PHE A 296 -4.83 -11.86 1.54
N PHE A 297 -3.90 -12.75 1.27
CA PHE A 297 -2.93 -12.73 0.17
C PHE A 297 -2.80 -14.13 -0.44
N PRO A 298 -2.35 -14.25 -1.69
CA PRO A 298 -2.20 -13.17 -2.68
C PRO A 298 -3.55 -12.60 -3.09
N LYS A 299 -3.60 -11.34 -3.56
CA LYS A 299 -4.85 -10.74 -4.07
C LYS A 299 -4.97 -11.00 -5.57
N PRO A 300 -6.08 -11.57 -6.05
CA PRO A 300 -6.32 -11.73 -7.49
C PRO A 300 -6.93 -10.45 -8.07
N LEU A 301 -6.22 -9.82 -8.99
CA LEU A 301 -6.60 -8.63 -9.72
C LEU A 301 -6.98 -9.06 -11.15
N VAL A 302 -8.28 -9.09 -11.45
CA VAL A 302 -8.78 -9.51 -12.77
C VAL A 302 -8.95 -8.31 -13.66
N HIS A 303 -8.22 -8.29 -14.74
CA HIS A 303 -8.30 -7.25 -15.75
C HIS A 303 -9.51 -7.49 -16.66
N ILE A 304 -10.35 -6.48 -16.77
CA ILE A 304 -11.55 -6.45 -17.61
C ILE A 304 -11.32 -5.43 -18.72
N THR A 305 -11.21 -5.90 -19.94
CA THR A 305 -10.92 -5.10 -21.14
C THR A 305 -12.08 -5.16 -22.13
N GLU A 306 -12.03 -4.39 -23.21
CA GLU A 306 -12.95 -4.54 -24.33
C GLU A 306 -12.83 -5.94 -24.98
N LYS A 307 -11.63 -6.50 -25.02
CA LYS A 307 -11.34 -7.82 -25.58
C LYS A 307 -11.88 -8.94 -24.68
N PHE A 308 -11.88 -8.75 -23.37
CA PHE A 308 -12.48 -9.69 -22.41
C PHE A 308 -13.90 -10.11 -22.85
N PHE A 309 -14.76 -9.13 -23.17
CA PHE A 309 -16.15 -9.38 -23.55
C PHE A 309 -16.34 -10.07 -24.91
N ARG A 310 -15.29 -10.20 -25.70
CA ARG A 310 -15.29 -10.88 -27.00
C ARG A 310 -14.63 -12.25 -26.94
N THR A 311 -13.87 -12.53 -25.89
CA THR A 311 -13.14 -13.79 -25.71
C THR A 311 -14.10 -14.92 -25.30
N ARG A 312 -13.90 -16.08 -25.87
CA ARG A 312 -14.74 -17.26 -25.58
C ARG A 312 -14.69 -17.61 -24.09
N GLY A 313 -15.85 -17.97 -23.51
CA GLY A 313 -15.94 -18.37 -22.10
C GLY A 313 -15.97 -17.20 -21.11
N HIS A 314 -15.93 -15.93 -21.57
CA HIS A 314 -15.92 -14.77 -20.68
C HIS A 314 -17.13 -14.67 -19.75
N ARG A 315 -18.31 -15.13 -20.19
CA ARG A 315 -19.54 -15.07 -19.35
C ARG A 315 -19.45 -16.05 -18.19
N GLU A 316 -19.05 -17.27 -18.49
CA GLU A 316 -18.87 -18.32 -17.48
C GLU A 316 -17.80 -17.93 -16.48
N PHE A 317 -16.67 -17.41 -16.96
CA PHE A 317 -15.60 -16.92 -16.10
C PHE A 317 -16.04 -15.70 -15.27
N LEU A 318 -16.73 -14.72 -15.85
CA LEU A 318 -17.28 -13.58 -15.12
C LEU A 318 -18.23 -14.02 -14.00
N HIS A 319 -19.12 -14.96 -14.27
CA HIS A 319 -20.00 -15.54 -13.25
C HIS A 319 -19.21 -16.24 -12.15
N HIS A 320 -18.17 -16.99 -12.51
CA HIS A 320 -17.31 -17.67 -11.55
C HIS A 320 -16.59 -16.70 -10.61
N ILE A 321 -15.92 -15.69 -11.15
CA ILE A 321 -15.22 -14.67 -10.33
C ILE A 321 -16.19 -13.79 -9.52
N CYS A 322 -17.40 -13.54 -10.02
CA CYS A 322 -18.45 -12.82 -9.28
C CYS A 322 -19.03 -13.69 -8.14
N GLU A 323 -19.10 -15.00 -8.30
CA GLU A 323 -19.47 -15.91 -7.22
C GLU A 323 -18.44 -15.84 -6.08
N VAL A 324 -17.15 -15.88 -6.41
CA VAL A 324 -16.05 -15.70 -5.43
C VAL A 324 -16.13 -14.32 -4.76
N ALA A 325 -16.39 -13.25 -5.53
CA ALA A 325 -16.57 -11.91 -4.99
C ALA A 325 -17.73 -11.83 -4.00
N SER A 326 -18.86 -12.48 -4.30
CA SER A 326 -20.03 -12.53 -3.41
C SER A 326 -19.76 -13.34 -2.14
N GLN A 327 -19.15 -14.51 -2.28
CA GLN A 327 -18.98 -15.46 -1.17
C GLN A 327 -17.79 -15.13 -0.29
N LYS A 328 -16.66 -14.78 -0.87
CA LYS A 328 -15.36 -14.59 -0.19
C LYS A 328 -14.79 -13.17 -0.30
N GLY A 329 -15.21 -12.41 -1.31
CA GLY A 329 -14.64 -11.08 -1.56
C GLY A 329 -13.25 -11.08 -2.18
N ASN A 330 -12.71 -12.21 -2.56
CA ASN A 330 -11.33 -12.35 -3.08
C ASN A 330 -11.17 -11.96 -4.56
N THR A 331 -12.09 -11.19 -5.14
CA THR A 331 -11.97 -10.70 -6.51
C THR A 331 -11.86 -9.19 -6.52
N TYR A 332 -10.86 -8.67 -7.21
CA TYR A 332 -10.69 -7.26 -7.54
C TYR A 332 -10.88 -7.10 -9.05
N PHE A 333 -11.75 -6.22 -9.46
CA PHE A 333 -12.02 -5.95 -10.87
C PHE A 333 -11.25 -4.71 -11.30
N VAL A 334 -10.26 -4.90 -12.17
CA VAL A 334 -9.43 -3.84 -12.76
C VAL A 334 -9.97 -3.54 -14.15
N PHE A 335 -10.30 -2.29 -14.43
CA PHE A 335 -10.91 -1.88 -15.69
C PHE A 335 -9.89 -1.21 -16.59
N ASP A 336 -9.44 -1.92 -17.63
CA ASP A 336 -8.56 -1.40 -18.66
C ASP A 336 -9.38 -0.95 -19.87
N ARG A 337 -9.46 0.36 -20.03
CA ARG A 337 -10.24 0.99 -21.12
C ARG A 337 -9.31 1.57 -22.17
N GLY A 338 -9.75 1.47 -23.43
CA GLY A 338 -8.94 1.90 -24.57
C GLY A 338 -7.74 0.99 -24.81
N GLU A 339 -6.60 1.58 -25.17
CA GLU A 339 -5.35 0.86 -25.41
C GLU A 339 -4.39 0.91 -24.22
N THR A 340 -4.83 1.44 -23.09
CA THR A 340 -4.00 1.56 -21.91
C THR A 340 -3.81 0.20 -21.26
N ALA A 341 -2.57 -0.27 -21.17
CA ALA A 341 -2.19 -1.40 -20.38
C ALA A 341 -1.69 -0.90 -19.01
N LYS A 342 -1.88 -1.70 -17.96
CA LYS A 342 -1.39 -1.37 -16.62
C LYS A 342 -1.11 -2.61 -15.80
N ILE A 343 -0.17 -2.49 -14.87
CA ILE A 343 0.08 -3.47 -13.82
C ILE A 343 -0.48 -2.89 -12.55
N SER A 344 -1.42 -3.60 -11.94
CA SER A 344 -2.07 -3.17 -10.71
C SER A 344 -1.47 -3.85 -9.49
N GLU A 345 -1.35 -3.10 -8.39
CA GLU A 345 -0.70 -3.53 -7.16
C GLU A 345 -1.35 -2.98 -5.91
N CYS A 346 -0.86 -3.46 -4.78
CA CYS A 346 -1.22 -2.95 -3.47
C CYS A 346 -2.73 -2.94 -3.23
N CYS A 347 -3.19 -1.87 -2.59
CA CYS A 347 -4.61 -1.68 -2.38
C CYS A 347 -5.30 -1.08 -3.61
N ARG A 348 -4.54 -0.37 -4.47
CA ARG A 348 -5.06 0.36 -5.62
C ARG A 348 -3.98 0.90 -6.57
N LEU A 349 -2.69 0.81 -6.22
CA LEU A 349 -1.61 1.31 -7.06
C LEU A 349 -1.65 0.67 -8.44
N SER A 350 -1.44 1.46 -9.48
CA SER A 350 -1.34 1.00 -10.87
C SER A 350 -0.18 1.70 -11.57
N PHE A 351 0.62 0.92 -12.29
CA PHE A 351 1.60 1.44 -13.22
C PHE A 351 0.99 1.45 -14.62
N LYS A 352 0.68 2.63 -15.15
CA LYS A 352 0.26 2.76 -16.53
C LYS A 352 1.48 2.64 -17.43
N LEU A 353 1.37 1.76 -18.44
CA LEU A 353 2.45 1.50 -19.38
C LEU A 353 2.43 2.54 -20.50
N ASP A 354 3.53 3.24 -20.69
CA ASP A 354 3.75 4.17 -21.80
C ASP A 354 4.24 3.45 -23.08
N ALA A 355 4.51 4.21 -24.15
CA ALA A 355 4.98 3.65 -25.40
C ALA A 355 6.31 2.89 -25.26
N SER A 356 7.23 3.38 -24.42
CA SER A 356 8.52 2.72 -24.18
C SER A 356 8.38 1.48 -23.29
N ASP A 357 7.38 1.45 -22.40
CA ASP A 357 7.05 0.26 -21.63
C ASP A 357 6.45 -0.83 -22.51
N LEU A 358 5.64 -0.45 -23.51
CA LEU A 358 5.11 -1.38 -24.50
C LEU A 358 6.20 -1.94 -25.43
N GLU A 359 7.28 -1.20 -25.70
CA GLU A 359 8.48 -1.77 -26.35
C GLU A 359 9.15 -2.82 -25.46
N ASP A 360 9.24 -2.57 -24.14
CA ASP A 360 9.74 -3.54 -23.19
C ASP A 360 8.87 -4.82 -23.14
N ALA A 361 7.58 -4.75 -23.46
CA ALA A 361 6.70 -5.91 -23.53
C ALA A 361 7.16 -6.96 -24.56
N GLN A 362 7.96 -6.59 -25.58
CA GLN A 362 8.61 -7.54 -26.49
C GLN A 362 9.72 -8.37 -25.81
N GLN A 363 10.20 -7.90 -24.64
CA GLN A 363 11.13 -8.58 -23.75
C GLN A 363 10.59 -8.52 -22.32
N PRO A 364 9.53 -9.28 -21.98
CA PRO A 364 8.74 -9.05 -20.76
C PRO A 364 9.54 -9.15 -19.46
N TRP A 365 10.73 -9.78 -19.46
CA TRP A 365 11.63 -9.73 -18.30
C TRP A 365 12.13 -8.33 -17.95
N LYS A 366 12.00 -7.35 -18.87
CA LYS A 366 12.29 -5.94 -18.62
C LYS A 366 11.15 -5.17 -17.94
N MET A 367 9.95 -5.73 -17.93
CA MET A 367 8.78 -5.10 -17.31
C MET A 367 8.89 -5.17 -15.77
N ARG A 368 9.67 -4.24 -15.23
CA ARG A 368 9.94 -4.07 -13.81
C ARG A 368 9.75 -2.60 -13.45
N TYR A 369 8.84 -2.34 -12.56
CA TYR A 369 8.41 -0.99 -12.17
C TYR A 369 8.49 -0.82 -10.67
N CYS A 370 8.61 0.42 -10.19
CA CYS A 370 8.53 0.70 -8.77
C CYS A 370 7.87 2.06 -8.51
N ALA A 371 7.19 2.15 -7.38
CA ALA A 371 6.92 3.40 -6.71
C ALA A 371 8.03 3.62 -5.67
N LEU A 372 8.71 4.78 -5.73
CA LEU A 372 9.84 5.02 -4.83
C LEU A 372 9.39 5.32 -3.41
N GLN A 373 8.35 6.15 -3.28
CA GLN A 373 7.77 6.58 -2.01
C GLN A 373 6.34 7.06 -2.23
N ASN A 374 5.53 7.02 -1.16
CA ASN A 374 4.26 7.73 -1.07
C ASN A 374 4.40 8.87 -0.06
N VAL A 375 4.00 10.08 -0.46
CA VAL A 375 3.88 11.26 0.40
C VAL A 375 2.44 11.72 0.36
N THR A 376 1.74 11.67 1.48
CA THR A 376 0.31 12.00 1.56
C THR A 376 0.09 13.39 2.14
N LEU A 377 -0.73 14.19 1.45
CA LEU A 377 -1.11 15.53 1.86
C LEU A 377 -2.34 15.52 2.77
N ASN A 378 -2.33 16.36 3.81
CA ASN A 378 -3.48 16.60 4.69
C ASN A 378 -4.37 17.70 4.09
N LEU A 379 -5.35 17.30 3.27
CA LEU A 379 -6.25 18.26 2.62
C LEU A 379 -7.11 19.05 3.60
N PRO A 380 -7.70 18.48 4.69
CA PRO A 380 -8.40 19.26 5.71
C PRO A 380 -7.54 20.38 6.32
N ARG A 381 -6.25 20.11 6.59
CA ARG A 381 -5.32 21.12 7.10
C ARG A 381 -5.21 22.32 6.15
N ILE A 382 -5.12 22.08 4.85
CA ILE A 382 -5.14 23.15 3.82
C ILE A 382 -6.40 23.97 3.95
N GLY A 383 -7.57 23.33 4.12
CA GLY A 383 -8.85 24.01 4.34
C GLY A 383 -8.86 24.89 5.61
N TYR A 384 -8.31 24.39 6.73
CA TYR A 384 -8.21 25.18 7.96
C TYR A 384 -7.30 26.40 7.80
N LEU A 385 -6.20 26.24 7.11
CA LEU A 385 -5.21 27.31 6.89
C LEU A 385 -5.66 28.36 5.87
N SER A 386 -6.50 27.98 4.88
CA SER A 386 -7.00 28.91 3.84
C SER A 386 -8.04 29.90 4.36
N GLY A 387 -8.63 29.67 5.52
CA GLY A 387 -9.60 30.58 6.13
C GLY A 387 -10.88 30.80 5.33
N GLY A 388 -11.23 29.90 4.40
CA GLY A 388 -12.41 30.00 3.53
C GLY A 388 -12.14 30.73 2.21
N ASP A 389 -10.94 31.25 1.98
CA ASP A 389 -10.58 31.88 0.71
C ASP A 389 -10.08 30.86 -0.31
N ASN A 390 -10.73 30.81 -1.49
CA ASN A 390 -10.40 29.88 -2.55
C ASN A 390 -9.01 30.12 -3.15
N ARG A 391 -8.56 31.38 -3.25
CA ARG A 391 -7.24 31.69 -3.80
C ARG A 391 -6.15 31.16 -2.86
N SER A 392 -6.26 31.49 -1.59
CA SER A 392 -5.36 30.98 -0.54
C SER A 392 -5.36 29.45 -0.48
N LEU A 393 -6.53 28.79 -0.70
CA LEU A 393 -6.60 27.33 -0.74
C LEU A 393 -5.72 26.74 -1.85
N PHE A 394 -5.83 27.24 -3.08
CA PHE A 394 -5.04 26.70 -4.19
C PHE A 394 -3.54 27.02 -4.06
N GLU A 395 -3.18 28.19 -3.55
CA GLU A 395 -1.78 28.54 -3.22
C GLU A 395 -1.23 27.56 -2.18
N ARG A 396 -2.00 27.22 -1.15
CA ARG A 396 -1.61 26.21 -0.15
C ARG A 396 -1.49 24.80 -0.71
N VAL A 397 -2.36 24.41 -1.65
CA VAL A 397 -2.23 23.12 -2.35
C VAL A 397 -0.88 23.05 -3.06
N GLU A 398 -0.44 24.11 -3.74
CA GLU A 398 0.87 24.19 -4.40
C GLU A 398 2.01 24.06 -3.37
N GLU A 399 1.98 24.82 -2.25
CA GLU A 399 2.97 24.73 -1.17
C GLU A 399 3.12 23.30 -0.62
N PHE A 400 2.00 22.62 -0.36
CA PHE A 400 2.02 21.23 0.17
C PHE A 400 2.51 20.22 -0.87
N MET A 401 2.21 20.42 -2.14
CA MET A 401 2.72 19.59 -3.22
C MET A 401 4.22 19.79 -3.42
N ASP A 402 4.73 21.02 -3.36
CA ASP A 402 6.16 21.31 -3.41
C ASP A 402 6.92 20.66 -2.24
N MET A 403 6.33 20.67 -1.04
CA MET A 403 6.86 19.94 0.12
C MET A 403 6.95 18.44 -0.14
N GLY A 404 5.90 17.86 -0.75
CA GLY A 404 5.90 16.45 -1.18
C GLY A 404 6.99 16.13 -2.19
N VAL A 405 7.19 17.00 -3.19
CA VAL A 405 8.27 16.86 -4.19
C VAL A 405 9.64 16.91 -3.53
N ARG A 406 9.87 17.85 -2.61
CA ARG A 406 11.13 17.94 -1.87
C ARG A 406 11.44 16.65 -1.12
N ALA A 407 10.45 16.09 -0.42
CA ALA A 407 10.60 14.80 0.27
C ALA A 407 10.96 13.66 -0.70
N HIS A 408 10.40 13.65 -1.90
CA HIS A 408 10.74 12.67 -2.93
C HIS A 408 12.17 12.80 -3.43
N LEU A 409 12.64 14.05 -3.66
CA LEU A 409 14.01 14.32 -4.10
C LEU A 409 15.04 13.87 -3.06
N GLU A 410 14.79 14.13 -1.78
CA GLU A 410 15.67 13.76 -0.67
C GLU A 410 15.76 12.23 -0.52
N LYS A 411 14.62 11.52 -0.54
CA LYS A 411 14.63 10.05 -0.51
C LYS A 411 15.27 9.45 -1.76
N LYS A 412 15.01 10.01 -2.94
CA LYS A 412 15.63 9.56 -4.20
C LYS A 412 17.14 9.60 -4.09
N ALA A 413 17.71 10.72 -3.65
CA ALA A 413 19.15 10.88 -3.48
C ALA A 413 19.72 9.83 -2.51
N PHE A 414 19.01 9.51 -1.43
CA PHE A 414 19.43 8.46 -0.49
C PHE A 414 19.40 7.07 -1.12
N ILE A 415 18.34 6.69 -1.81
CA ILE A 415 18.24 5.38 -2.48
C ILE A 415 19.30 5.25 -3.59
N GLU A 416 19.53 6.30 -4.39
CA GLU A 416 20.59 6.29 -5.41
C GLU A 416 21.98 6.12 -4.79
N LYS A 417 22.25 6.75 -3.65
CA LYS A 417 23.47 6.51 -2.87
C LYS A 417 23.59 5.04 -2.45
N LEU A 418 22.53 4.41 -1.96
CA LEU A 418 22.56 3.01 -1.57
C LEU A 418 22.79 2.08 -2.78
N LEU A 419 22.16 2.38 -3.92
CA LEU A 419 22.35 1.62 -5.17
C LEU A 419 23.75 1.77 -5.75
N SER A 420 24.44 2.90 -5.52
CA SER A 420 25.79 3.12 -6.03
C SER A 420 26.87 2.16 -5.48
N TYR A 421 26.58 1.49 -4.36
CA TYR A 421 27.43 0.43 -3.82
C TYR A 421 27.36 -0.89 -4.63
N GLY A 422 26.43 -1.00 -5.62
CA GLY A 422 26.31 -2.13 -6.51
C GLY A 422 25.87 -3.44 -5.85
N GLU A 423 26.26 -4.57 -6.44
CA GLU A 423 25.87 -5.93 -5.99
C GLU A 423 26.51 -6.35 -4.64
N ASN A 424 27.43 -5.58 -4.09
CA ASN A 424 28.01 -5.76 -2.76
C ASN A 424 27.44 -4.79 -1.72
N GLY A 425 26.47 -3.96 -2.13
CA GLY A 425 25.86 -2.93 -1.29
C GLY A 425 24.59 -3.38 -0.58
N PRO A 426 23.99 -2.46 0.20
CA PRO A 426 22.76 -2.76 0.98
C PRO A 426 21.55 -3.07 0.11
N LEU A 427 21.53 -2.63 -1.14
CA LEU A 427 20.46 -2.91 -2.12
C LEU A 427 20.96 -3.80 -3.26
N ALA A 428 21.80 -4.80 -2.94
CA ALA A 428 22.46 -5.68 -3.89
C ALA A 428 21.49 -6.33 -4.92
N LEU A 429 20.32 -6.82 -4.46
CA LEU A 429 19.31 -7.41 -5.33
C LEU A 429 18.77 -6.40 -6.34
N LEU A 430 18.55 -5.15 -5.92
CA LEU A 430 18.02 -4.09 -6.77
C LEU A 430 19.08 -3.54 -7.74
N ALA A 431 20.35 -3.67 -7.38
CA ALA A 431 21.50 -3.25 -8.19
C ALA A 431 21.98 -4.34 -9.19
N MET A 432 21.55 -5.61 -9.02
CA MET A 432 22.02 -6.72 -9.88
C MET A 432 21.67 -6.52 -11.36
N LYS A 433 22.58 -6.96 -12.26
CA LYS A 433 22.48 -6.74 -13.72
C LYS A 433 22.54 -8.07 -14.48
N ARG A 434 21.40 -8.77 -14.61
CA ARG A 434 21.33 -10.02 -15.39
C ARG A 434 21.00 -9.83 -16.87
N ASP A 435 20.27 -8.74 -17.17
CA ASP A 435 19.88 -8.36 -18.54
C ASP A 435 20.62 -7.12 -19.05
N GLY A 436 21.74 -6.76 -18.41
CA GLY A 436 22.55 -5.58 -18.75
C GLY A 436 22.11 -4.27 -18.08
N SER A 437 20.91 -4.24 -17.46
CA SER A 437 20.42 -3.11 -16.67
C SER A 437 20.22 -3.49 -15.20
N SER A 438 20.27 -2.49 -14.30
CA SER A 438 19.97 -2.73 -12.89
C SER A 438 18.54 -3.26 -12.75
N TYR A 439 18.34 -4.19 -11.79
CA TYR A 439 17.01 -4.75 -11.54
C TYR A 439 15.99 -3.64 -11.23
N LEU A 440 16.34 -2.73 -10.32
CA LEU A 440 15.58 -1.50 -10.10
C LEU A 440 15.93 -0.46 -11.18
N ARG A 441 14.96 -0.06 -11.94
CA ARG A 441 15.08 0.92 -13.03
C ARG A 441 14.65 2.30 -12.51
N MET A 442 15.55 3.05 -11.88
CA MET A 442 15.25 4.34 -11.24
C MET A 442 14.62 5.37 -12.20
N HIS A 443 14.99 5.35 -13.49
CA HIS A 443 14.41 6.23 -14.50
C HIS A 443 12.95 5.89 -14.86
N ARG A 444 12.45 4.73 -14.41
CA ARG A 444 11.05 4.28 -14.53
C ARG A 444 10.29 4.35 -13.21
N ALA A 445 10.90 4.90 -12.16
CA ALA A 445 10.26 5.02 -10.86
C ALA A 445 9.16 6.07 -10.88
N SER A 446 8.01 5.75 -10.27
CA SER A 446 6.94 6.69 -9.99
C SER A 446 7.09 7.27 -8.58
N TYR A 447 6.73 8.54 -8.42
CA TYR A 447 6.80 9.31 -7.18
C TYR A 447 5.37 9.70 -6.78
N LEU A 448 4.84 9.05 -5.73
CA LEU A 448 3.42 9.11 -5.41
C LEU A 448 3.09 10.31 -4.53
N ILE A 449 2.18 11.16 -5.00
CA ILE A 449 1.58 12.23 -4.20
C ILE A 449 0.17 11.77 -3.83
N GLY A 450 0.04 11.31 -2.60
CA GLY A 450 -1.22 10.86 -2.02
C GLY A 450 -2.01 12.00 -1.39
N MET A 451 -3.25 11.72 -1.01
CA MET A 451 -4.11 12.67 -0.32
C MET A 451 -5.07 11.97 0.63
N VAL A 452 -5.50 12.68 1.68
CA VAL A 452 -6.53 12.24 2.64
C VAL A 452 -7.46 13.42 2.93
N GLY A 453 -8.77 13.15 3.04
CA GLY A 453 -9.72 14.10 3.55
C GLY A 453 -10.25 15.12 2.54
N LEU A 454 -10.36 14.74 1.26
CA LEU A 454 -10.97 15.61 0.25
C LEU A 454 -12.41 15.99 0.63
N ASN A 455 -13.19 15.02 1.13
CA ASN A 455 -14.57 15.27 1.56
C ASN A 455 -14.63 16.34 2.66
N GLU A 456 -13.70 16.28 3.63
CA GLU A 456 -13.61 17.24 4.72
C GLU A 456 -13.07 18.60 4.26
N LEU A 457 -12.10 18.66 3.36
CA LEU A 457 -11.66 19.90 2.72
C LEU A 457 -12.84 20.62 2.06
N VAL A 458 -13.62 19.87 1.28
CA VAL A 458 -14.82 20.39 0.59
C VAL A 458 -15.84 20.88 1.61
N GLN A 459 -16.07 20.13 2.68
CA GLN A 459 -16.99 20.51 3.76
C GLN A 459 -16.54 21.82 4.45
N ILE A 460 -15.25 21.98 4.71
CA ILE A 460 -14.67 23.20 5.31
C ILE A 460 -14.91 24.40 4.39
N GLN A 461 -14.70 24.23 3.09
CA GLN A 461 -14.72 25.33 2.12
C GLN A 461 -16.13 25.71 1.67
N THR A 462 -17.04 24.74 1.57
CA THR A 462 -18.38 24.93 0.99
C THR A 462 -19.52 24.83 2.02
N GLY A 463 -19.23 24.37 3.24
CA GLY A 463 -20.21 24.07 4.27
C GLY A 463 -20.97 22.75 4.05
N LYS A 464 -20.69 22.01 2.96
CA LYS A 464 -21.37 20.74 2.60
C LYS A 464 -20.39 19.66 2.18
N GLN A 465 -20.72 18.41 2.49
CA GLN A 465 -19.96 17.26 2.02
C GLN A 465 -20.19 17.00 0.52
N MET A 466 -19.26 16.29 -0.13
CA MET A 466 -19.38 15.98 -1.56
C MET A 466 -20.64 15.19 -1.93
N SER A 467 -21.17 14.38 -1.01
CA SER A 467 -22.41 13.63 -1.20
C SER A 467 -23.69 14.43 -1.00
N GLU A 468 -23.60 15.67 -0.48
CA GLU A 468 -24.77 16.49 -0.10
C GLU A 468 -25.14 17.54 -1.14
N SER A 469 -24.22 17.94 -2.02
CA SER A 469 -24.50 18.91 -3.06
C SER A 469 -23.63 18.74 -4.30
N GLN A 470 -24.20 19.07 -5.45
CA GLN A 470 -23.51 19.04 -6.73
C GLN A 470 -22.35 20.05 -6.80
N GLU A 471 -22.55 21.23 -6.21
CA GLU A 471 -21.54 22.29 -6.15
C GLU A 471 -20.34 21.84 -5.31
N ALA A 472 -20.59 21.22 -4.15
CA ALA A 472 -19.57 20.66 -3.30
C ALA A 472 -18.79 19.55 -4.03
N PHE A 473 -19.49 18.66 -4.73
CA PHE A 473 -18.86 17.61 -5.53
C PHE A 473 -17.99 18.19 -6.66
N LYS A 474 -18.50 19.16 -7.42
CA LYS A 474 -17.73 19.85 -8.47
C LYS A 474 -16.52 20.59 -7.92
N PHE A 475 -16.62 21.15 -6.71
CA PHE A 475 -15.48 21.78 -6.05
C PHE A 475 -14.39 20.74 -5.73
N GLY A 476 -14.75 19.56 -5.21
CA GLY A 476 -13.80 18.45 -5.00
C GLY A 476 -13.10 18.03 -6.29
N LEU A 477 -13.85 17.89 -7.40
CA LEU A 477 -13.27 17.60 -8.72
C LEU A 477 -12.27 18.68 -9.17
N LYS A 478 -12.61 19.97 -8.93
CA LYS A 478 -11.71 21.09 -9.27
C LYS A 478 -10.40 21.01 -8.49
N VAL A 479 -10.45 20.68 -7.19
CA VAL A 479 -9.24 20.52 -6.37
C VAL A 479 -8.33 19.41 -6.95
N ILE A 480 -8.89 18.22 -7.22
CA ILE A 480 -8.09 17.11 -7.76
C ILE A 480 -7.59 17.38 -9.18
N ALA A 481 -8.39 18.03 -10.03
CA ALA A 481 -7.94 18.44 -11.35
C ALA A 481 -6.77 19.45 -11.28
N HIS A 482 -6.80 20.39 -10.33
CA HIS A 482 -5.70 21.31 -10.10
C HIS A 482 -4.43 20.56 -9.63
N MET A 483 -4.57 19.63 -8.69
CA MET A 483 -3.44 18.79 -8.24
C MET A 483 -2.84 17.97 -9.40
N LYS A 484 -3.69 17.43 -10.31
CA LYS A 484 -3.21 16.70 -11.51
C LYS A 484 -2.39 17.61 -12.42
N LEU A 485 -2.87 18.82 -12.70
CA LEU A 485 -2.11 19.81 -13.49
C LEU A 485 -0.78 20.18 -12.84
N LEU A 486 -0.73 20.24 -11.52
CA LEU A 486 0.51 20.47 -10.77
C LEU A 486 1.47 19.29 -10.92
N THR A 487 1.00 18.03 -10.77
CA THR A 487 1.86 16.87 -10.95
C THR A 487 2.47 16.80 -12.36
N ASP A 488 1.72 17.18 -13.41
CA ASP A 488 2.23 17.22 -14.77
C ASP A 488 3.35 18.26 -14.93
N ARG A 489 3.13 19.49 -14.44
CA ARG A 489 4.15 20.56 -14.44
C ARG A 489 5.41 20.17 -13.64
N LEU A 490 5.23 19.58 -12.46
CA LEU A 490 6.31 19.13 -11.60
C LEU A 490 7.11 17.99 -12.25
N SER A 491 6.42 17.09 -12.94
CA SER A 491 7.06 15.99 -13.68
C SER A 491 7.95 16.52 -14.81
N GLU A 492 7.46 17.46 -15.58
CA GLU A 492 8.23 18.12 -16.65
C GLU A 492 9.44 18.88 -16.09
N SER A 493 9.24 19.68 -15.04
CA SER A 493 10.29 20.55 -14.46
C SER A 493 11.44 19.76 -13.84
N HIS A 494 11.16 18.59 -13.26
CA HIS A 494 12.15 17.75 -12.57
C HIS A 494 12.66 16.57 -13.42
N GLY A 495 12.05 16.28 -14.59
CA GLY A 495 12.33 15.07 -15.36
C GLY A 495 12.04 13.78 -14.59
N MET A 496 11.01 13.80 -13.74
CA MET A 496 10.58 12.70 -12.87
C MET A 496 9.09 12.43 -13.03
N HIS A 497 8.65 11.21 -12.80
CA HIS A 497 7.25 10.82 -12.96
C HIS A 497 6.48 10.97 -11.65
N PHE A 498 6.02 12.18 -11.33
CA PHE A 498 5.11 12.44 -10.21
C PHE A 498 3.68 12.12 -10.61
N VAL A 499 2.98 11.38 -9.76
CA VAL A 499 1.60 10.93 -10.02
C VAL A 499 0.73 11.02 -8.77
N LEU A 500 -0.55 11.34 -8.95
CA LEU A 500 -1.51 11.28 -7.85
C LEU A 500 -1.89 9.84 -7.55
N GLU A 501 -2.07 9.53 -6.26
CA GLU A 501 -2.53 8.24 -5.76
C GLU A 501 -3.67 8.43 -4.75
N GLN A 502 -4.67 7.55 -4.80
CA GLN A 502 -5.54 7.37 -3.65
C GLN A 502 -4.76 6.66 -2.55
N THR A 503 -4.32 7.37 -1.53
CA THR A 503 -3.53 6.80 -0.43
C THR A 503 -4.27 5.67 0.28
N PRO A 504 -3.65 4.50 0.52
CA PRO A 504 -4.18 3.49 1.43
C PRO A 504 -4.00 3.94 2.89
N ALA A 505 -4.87 4.86 3.33
CA ALA A 505 -4.73 5.55 4.62
C ALA A 505 -5.23 4.70 5.79
N GLU A 506 -4.41 3.76 6.27
CA GLU A 506 -4.74 2.95 7.46
C GLU A 506 -4.53 3.74 8.76
N SER A 507 -3.31 4.21 8.97
CA SER A 507 -2.94 5.02 10.15
C SER A 507 -2.95 6.51 9.86
N THR A 508 -2.70 6.92 8.62
CA THR A 508 -2.56 8.32 8.20
C THR A 508 -3.84 9.12 8.44
N ALA A 509 -5.01 8.57 8.08
CA ALA A 509 -6.31 9.23 8.29
C ALA A 509 -6.61 9.46 9.79
N TYR A 510 -6.26 8.50 10.63
CA TYR A 510 -6.34 8.61 12.10
C TYR A 510 -5.35 9.64 12.65
N ARG A 511 -4.09 9.57 12.21
CA ARG A 511 -3.04 10.49 12.65
C ARG A 511 -3.37 11.94 12.32
N PHE A 512 -3.77 12.25 11.09
CA PHE A 512 -4.14 13.59 10.69
C PHE A 512 -5.33 14.14 11.48
N ALA A 513 -6.38 13.34 11.64
CA ALA A 513 -7.54 13.74 12.43
C ALA A 513 -7.17 14.08 13.88
N LYS A 514 -6.31 13.28 14.51
CA LYS A 514 -5.81 13.56 15.88
C LYS A 514 -5.03 14.85 15.96
N LEU A 515 -4.05 15.05 15.07
CA LEU A 515 -3.22 16.25 15.08
C LEU A 515 -4.05 17.50 14.78
N ASP A 516 -5.04 17.41 13.89
CA ASP A 516 -5.90 18.55 13.61
C ASP A 516 -6.86 18.87 14.77
N LEU A 517 -7.33 17.87 15.51
CA LEU A 517 -8.06 18.10 16.76
C LEU A 517 -7.17 18.75 17.83
N GLU A 518 -5.88 18.49 17.84
CA GLU A 518 -4.93 19.11 18.76
C GLU A 518 -4.62 20.56 18.37
N TYR A 519 -4.25 20.78 17.09
CA TYR A 519 -3.78 22.10 16.61
C TYR A 519 -4.88 23.04 16.13
N HIS A 520 -6.03 22.50 15.68
CA HIS A 520 -7.13 23.25 15.04
C HIS A 520 -8.49 22.92 15.65
N TRP A 521 -8.58 22.64 16.93
CA TRP A 521 -9.79 22.20 17.63
C TRP A 521 -11.05 22.95 17.23
N GLN A 522 -11.01 24.29 17.24
CA GLN A 522 -12.17 25.13 16.95
C GLN A 522 -12.85 24.87 15.59
N LYS A 523 -12.09 24.37 14.62
CA LYS A 523 -12.57 24.02 13.27
C LYS A 523 -12.71 22.50 13.09
N ALA A 524 -11.75 21.74 13.59
CA ALA A 524 -11.63 20.32 13.33
C ALA A 524 -12.75 19.49 13.97
N HIS A 525 -13.21 19.83 15.17
CA HIS A 525 -14.22 19.04 15.88
C HIS A 525 -15.59 19.01 15.17
N HIS A 526 -15.85 19.93 14.24
CA HIS A 526 -17.06 19.95 13.43
C HIS A 526 -16.97 19.09 12.15
N VAL A 527 -15.76 18.69 11.76
CA VAL A 527 -15.46 18.11 10.44
C VAL A 527 -14.91 16.69 10.55
N VAL A 528 -14.10 16.42 11.56
CA VAL A 528 -13.54 15.08 11.84
C VAL A 528 -14.68 14.07 11.99
N LYS A 529 -14.48 12.88 11.37
CA LYS A 529 -15.45 11.78 11.42
C LYS A 529 -15.16 10.83 12.58
N GLY A 530 -16.16 10.00 12.91
CA GLY A 530 -16.09 9.02 13.99
C GLY A 530 -16.51 9.59 15.35
N ASP A 531 -16.06 8.96 16.43
CA ASP A 531 -16.45 9.26 17.82
C ASP A 531 -15.28 9.95 18.58
N ILE A 532 -15.34 11.28 18.70
CA ILE A 532 -14.29 12.08 19.36
C ILE A 532 -14.13 11.68 20.85
N PRO A 533 -15.19 11.54 21.68
CA PRO A 533 -15.07 11.08 23.04
C PRO A 533 -14.32 9.75 23.22
N ARG A 534 -14.51 8.80 22.31
CA ARG A 534 -13.81 7.51 22.32
C ARG A 534 -12.42 7.56 21.70
N GLY A 535 -12.08 8.66 21.04
CA GLY A 535 -10.85 8.80 20.24
C GLY A 535 -10.84 7.93 18.98
N GLU A 536 -12.02 7.51 18.50
CA GLU A 536 -12.22 6.73 17.28
C GLU A 536 -12.41 7.67 16.08
N VAL A 537 -11.41 8.53 15.83
CA VAL A 537 -11.49 9.64 14.89
C VAL A 537 -10.72 9.37 13.61
N TYR A 538 -11.21 9.89 12.48
CA TYR A 538 -10.57 9.74 11.20
C TYR A 538 -10.99 10.84 10.21
N TYR A 539 -10.21 10.99 9.11
CA TYR A 539 -10.63 11.67 7.90
C TYR A 539 -11.01 10.66 6.84
N THR A 540 -11.96 11.02 5.98
CA THR A 540 -12.36 10.19 4.83
C THR A 540 -11.15 9.90 3.95
N ASN A 541 -11.00 8.64 3.54
CA ASN A 541 -9.85 8.21 2.77
C ASN A 541 -9.86 8.86 1.37
N SER A 542 -8.75 9.52 1.02
CA SER A 542 -8.48 10.07 -0.31
C SER A 542 -9.66 10.85 -0.90
N THR A 543 -10.15 10.43 -2.07
CA THR A 543 -11.25 11.06 -2.82
C THR A 543 -12.61 10.37 -2.58
N TYR A 544 -12.72 9.50 -1.58
CA TYR A 544 -13.98 8.83 -1.29
C TYR A 544 -15.07 9.79 -0.83
N LEU A 545 -16.29 9.46 -1.17
CA LEU A 545 -17.44 10.01 -0.51
C LEU A 545 -17.51 9.50 0.92
N ASN A 546 -18.15 10.27 1.81
CA ASN A 546 -18.33 9.85 3.19
C ASN A 546 -18.83 8.40 3.28
N ASN A 547 -18.18 7.59 4.12
CA ASN A 547 -18.51 6.18 4.29
C ASN A 547 -19.94 5.95 4.82
N GLY A 548 -20.47 6.88 5.60
CA GLY A 548 -21.83 6.87 6.12
C GLY A 548 -22.90 7.40 5.15
N ALA A 549 -22.51 7.91 3.98
CA ALA A 549 -23.48 8.44 3.01
C ALA A 549 -24.40 7.32 2.49
N VAL A 550 -25.70 7.51 2.71
CA VAL A 550 -26.76 6.58 2.25
C VAL A 550 -26.98 6.80 0.76
N MET A 551 -26.45 5.91 -0.07
CA MET A 551 -26.63 5.99 -1.52
C MET A 551 -26.61 4.60 -2.18
N ASN A 552 -27.18 4.53 -3.37
CA ASN A 552 -27.14 3.30 -4.17
C ASN A 552 -25.68 2.99 -4.58
N PRO A 553 -25.26 1.71 -4.56
CA PRO A 553 -23.91 1.31 -4.99
C PRO A 553 -23.52 1.79 -6.39
N ILE A 554 -24.44 1.78 -7.34
CA ILE A 554 -24.20 2.27 -8.71
C ILE A 554 -23.92 3.77 -8.72
N GLU A 555 -24.64 4.54 -7.91
CA GLU A 555 -24.42 5.97 -7.80
C GLU A 555 -23.06 6.27 -7.15
N ARG A 556 -22.68 5.56 -6.08
CA ARG A 556 -21.35 5.69 -5.46
C ARG A 556 -20.25 5.43 -6.47
N VAL A 557 -20.30 4.30 -7.17
CA VAL A 557 -19.32 3.91 -8.18
C VAL A 557 -19.25 4.95 -9.32
N ARG A 558 -20.39 5.51 -9.71
CA ARG A 558 -20.45 6.54 -10.76
C ARG A 558 -19.80 7.86 -10.31
N LEU A 559 -20.09 8.31 -9.10
CA LEU A 559 -19.55 9.57 -8.56
C LEU A 559 -18.06 9.43 -8.24
N GLU A 560 -17.66 8.43 -7.47
CA GLU A 560 -16.24 8.20 -7.14
C GLU A 560 -15.41 7.98 -8.40
N GLY A 561 -15.95 7.26 -9.40
CA GLY A 561 -15.30 7.02 -10.68
C GLY A 561 -14.95 8.28 -11.48
N LEU A 562 -15.58 9.43 -11.21
CA LEU A 562 -15.22 10.68 -11.88
C LEU A 562 -13.85 11.24 -11.45
N PHE A 563 -13.36 10.85 -10.28
CA PHE A 563 -12.00 11.19 -9.82
C PHE A 563 -10.92 10.28 -10.43
N HIS A 564 -11.25 9.03 -10.79
CA HIS A 564 -10.28 8.01 -11.15
C HIS A 564 -9.41 8.38 -12.36
N PRO A 565 -9.91 9.00 -13.44
CA PRO A 565 -9.07 9.44 -14.57
C PRO A 565 -8.01 10.49 -14.18
N LEU A 566 -8.22 11.23 -13.09
CA LEU A 566 -7.31 12.25 -12.60
C LEU A 566 -6.21 11.66 -11.70
N ILE A 567 -6.38 10.41 -11.24
CA ILE A 567 -5.50 9.74 -10.28
C ILE A 567 -4.75 8.62 -11.02
N GLU A 568 -3.59 8.96 -11.53
CA GLU A 568 -2.85 8.09 -12.45
C GLU A 568 -2.30 6.84 -11.78
N ALA A 569 -1.82 6.95 -10.53
CA ALA A 569 -1.24 5.82 -9.80
C ALA A 569 -2.28 4.84 -9.24
N GLY A 570 -3.55 5.02 -9.59
CA GLY A 570 -4.60 4.05 -9.30
C GLY A 570 -5.59 4.46 -8.22
N SER A 571 -6.78 3.95 -8.40
CA SER A 571 -7.96 4.25 -7.59
C SER A 571 -8.85 3.03 -7.44
N LEU A 572 -9.53 2.91 -6.30
CA LEU A 572 -10.42 1.79 -5.99
C LEU A 572 -11.70 2.29 -5.34
N THR A 573 -12.87 1.87 -5.83
CA THR A 573 -14.14 2.07 -5.13
C THR A 573 -14.57 0.80 -4.41
N HIS A 574 -14.90 0.90 -3.13
CA HIS A 574 -15.43 -0.19 -2.31
C HIS A 574 -16.95 -0.25 -2.35
N ILE A 575 -17.47 -1.45 -2.53
CA ILE A 575 -18.90 -1.76 -2.35
C ILE A 575 -19.02 -2.61 -1.08
N TRP A 576 -19.44 -1.96 0.02
CA TRP A 576 -19.59 -2.62 1.31
C TRP A 576 -20.83 -3.50 1.32
N LEU A 577 -20.65 -4.82 1.30
CA LEU A 577 -21.73 -5.79 1.29
C LEU A 577 -22.24 -6.15 2.69
N GLY A 578 -21.39 -5.98 3.74
CA GLY A 578 -21.74 -6.51 5.05
C GLY A 578 -22.00 -8.02 5.01
N GLU A 579 -23.17 -8.42 5.44
CA GLU A 579 -23.63 -9.82 5.41
C GLU A 579 -24.31 -10.24 4.08
N ALA A 580 -24.63 -9.26 3.20
CA ALA A 580 -25.31 -9.55 1.94
C ALA A 580 -24.52 -10.49 1.02
N LYS A 581 -25.24 -11.39 0.36
CA LYS A 581 -24.70 -12.34 -0.64
C LYS A 581 -25.45 -12.17 -1.96
N PRO A 582 -25.14 -11.14 -2.76
CA PRO A 582 -25.74 -10.94 -4.07
C PRO A 582 -25.48 -12.15 -4.97
N SER A 583 -26.42 -12.43 -5.91
CA SER A 583 -26.19 -13.49 -6.91
C SER A 583 -25.03 -13.11 -7.83
N LYS A 584 -24.35 -14.13 -8.38
CA LYS A 584 -23.26 -13.94 -9.36
C LYS A 584 -23.73 -13.18 -10.60
N GLU A 585 -24.97 -13.39 -11.01
CA GLU A 585 -25.58 -12.69 -12.17
C GLU A 585 -25.78 -11.21 -11.86
N SER A 586 -26.22 -10.87 -10.64
CA SER A 586 -26.39 -9.49 -10.21
C SER A 586 -25.04 -8.77 -10.17
N LEU A 587 -24.01 -9.40 -9.62
CA LEU A 587 -22.65 -8.83 -9.59
C LEU A 587 -22.04 -8.74 -11.00
N ALA A 588 -22.22 -9.74 -11.86
CA ALA A 588 -21.74 -9.69 -13.23
C ALA A 588 -22.36 -8.53 -14.01
N ASN A 589 -23.68 -8.32 -13.87
CA ASN A 589 -24.36 -7.17 -14.45
C ASN A 589 -23.83 -5.83 -13.89
N PHE A 590 -23.53 -5.78 -12.60
CA PHE A 590 -22.94 -4.62 -11.96
C PHE A 590 -21.55 -4.31 -12.53
N VAL A 591 -20.67 -5.31 -12.65
CA VAL A 591 -19.33 -5.18 -13.23
C VAL A 591 -19.40 -4.71 -14.69
N ILE A 592 -20.27 -5.30 -15.51
CA ILE A 592 -20.48 -4.89 -16.90
C ILE A 592 -20.95 -3.43 -17.01
N LYS A 593 -21.91 -3.03 -16.17
CA LYS A 593 -22.39 -1.64 -16.15
C LYS A 593 -21.30 -0.67 -15.67
N THR A 594 -20.55 -1.03 -14.66
CA THR A 594 -19.42 -0.23 -14.17
C THR A 594 -18.39 -0.02 -15.26
N PHE A 595 -18.00 -1.08 -15.97
CA PHE A 595 -17.06 -0.98 -17.09
C PHE A 595 -17.58 -0.04 -18.19
N LYS A 596 -18.85 -0.21 -18.61
CA LYS A 596 -19.42 0.49 -19.75
C LYS A 596 -19.87 1.93 -19.47
N GLN A 597 -20.29 2.23 -18.23
CA GLN A 597 -21.01 3.46 -17.90
C GLN A 597 -20.31 4.36 -16.88
N THR A 598 -19.13 3.96 -16.39
CA THR A 598 -18.38 4.75 -15.42
C THR A 598 -16.91 4.84 -15.79
N GLN A 599 -16.17 5.69 -15.10
CA GLN A 599 -14.73 5.86 -15.27
C GLN A 599 -13.92 5.17 -14.16
N ASN A 600 -14.55 4.27 -13.39
CA ASN A 600 -13.84 3.57 -12.34
C ASN A 600 -12.63 2.82 -12.88
N ASP A 601 -11.52 2.89 -12.14
CA ASP A 601 -10.28 2.19 -12.41
C ASP A 601 -10.32 0.78 -11.83
N GLN A 602 -10.74 0.67 -10.56
CA GLN A 602 -10.95 -0.61 -9.89
C GLN A 602 -12.19 -0.58 -8.99
N ILE A 603 -12.80 -1.74 -8.80
CA ILE A 603 -13.82 -1.96 -7.78
C ILE A 603 -13.56 -3.24 -7.00
N ALA A 604 -14.00 -3.28 -5.74
CA ALA A 604 -14.00 -4.46 -4.92
C ALA A 604 -15.28 -4.58 -4.09
N PHE A 605 -15.88 -5.77 -4.10
CA PHE A 605 -16.99 -6.10 -3.21
C PHE A 605 -16.43 -6.54 -1.86
N SER A 606 -16.90 -5.92 -0.79
CA SER A 606 -16.31 -6.04 0.54
C SER A 606 -17.29 -6.65 1.54
N PRO A 607 -17.32 -7.98 1.63
CA PRO A 607 -18.09 -8.70 2.64
C PRO A 607 -17.44 -8.63 4.03
N GLU A 608 -18.24 -8.93 5.04
CA GLU A 608 -17.82 -9.04 6.44
C GLU A 608 -17.98 -10.48 6.92
N PHE A 609 -17.07 -10.92 7.80
CA PHE A 609 -17.08 -12.27 8.36
C PHE A 609 -16.76 -12.23 9.84
N THR A 610 -17.24 -13.24 10.57
CA THR A 610 -16.84 -13.54 11.94
C THR A 610 -16.15 -14.90 11.98
N THR A 611 -14.96 -14.97 12.54
CA THR A 611 -14.26 -16.23 12.81
C THR A 611 -14.23 -16.50 14.31
N CYS A 612 -14.49 -17.75 14.70
CA CYS A 612 -14.44 -18.17 16.07
C CYS A 612 -13.05 -18.71 16.43
N ASN A 613 -12.42 -18.18 17.46
CA ASN A 613 -11.11 -18.65 17.93
C ASN A 613 -11.21 -20.02 18.63
N ARG A 614 -12.40 -20.41 19.10
CA ARG A 614 -12.62 -21.70 19.79
C ARG A 614 -12.88 -22.86 18.83
N CYS A 615 -13.82 -22.73 17.87
CA CYS A 615 -14.18 -23.81 16.97
C CYS A 615 -13.64 -23.64 15.55
N HIS A 616 -12.92 -22.55 15.28
CA HIS A 616 -12.28 -22.18 14.03
C HIS A 616 -13.21 -22.03 12.81
N ARG A 617 -14.54 -22.05 13.00
CA ARG A 617 -15.51 -21.84 11.93
C ARG A 617 -15.69 -20.36 11.64
N THR A 618 -15.96 -20.06 10.37
CA THR A 618 -16.21 -18.71 9.86
C THR A 618 -17.65 -18.59 9.40
N SER A 619 -18.32 -17.52 9.80
CA SER A 619 -19.67 -17.14 9.38
C SER A 619 -19.66 -15.80 8.67
N ARG A 620 -20.70 -15.56 7.85
CA ARG A 620 -20.93 -14.29 7.18
C ARG A 620 -21.53 -13.27 8.17
N GLY A 621 -21.13 -11.99 8.05
CA GLY A 621 -21.54 -10.91 8.93
C GLY A 621 -20.63 -10.76 10.15
N LEU A 622 -20.77 -9.65 10.87
CA LEU A 622 -20.09 -9.39 12.14
C LEU A 622 -21.03 -9.71 13.30
N THR A 623 -20.63 -10.65 14.15
CA THR A 623 -21.42 -11.10 15.32
C THR A 623 -20.52 -11.16 16.56
N GLU A 624 -21.07 -10.88 17.72
CA GLU A 624 -20.39 -10.98 19.01
C GLU A 624 -20.33 -12.41 19.58
N ILE A 625 -21.10 -13.31 18.98
CA ILE A 625 -21.24 -14.70 19.44
C ILE A 625 -21.13 -15.62 18.22
N CYS A 626 -20.36 -16.69 18.35
CA CYS A 626 -20.27 -17.71 17.34
C CYS A 626 -21.58 -18.45 17.15
N GLY A 627 -22.19 -18.40 15.98
CA GLY A 627 -23.43 -19.09 15.65
C GLY A 627 -23.33 -20.64 15.67
N TYR A 628 -22.12 -21.20 15.73
CA TYR A 628 -21.91 -22.67 15.74
C TYR A 628 -21.69 -23.24 17.13
N CYS A 629 -20.93 -22.58 18.01
CA CYS A 629 -20.57 -23.13 19.31
C CYS A 629 -20.92 -22.21 20.51
N GLY A 630 -21.55 -21.07 20.26
CA GLY A 630 -21.96 -20.12 21.31
C GLY A 630 -20.83 -19.36 22.00
N SER A 631 -19.57 -19.49 21.53
CA SER A 631 -18.43 -18.79 22.11
C SER A 631 -18.50 -17.29 21.82
N ARG A 632 -18.10 -16.47 22.81
CA ARG A 632 -17.87 -15.04 22.62
C ARG A 632 -16.44 -14.71 22.17
N ASP A 633 -15.56 -15.71 22.15
CA ASP A 633 -14.20 -15.54 21.62
C ASP A 633 -14.23 -15.62 20.09
N VAL A 634 -14.58 -14.50 19.52
CA VAL A 634 -14.72 -14.29 18.06
C VAL A 634 -13.94 -13.06 17.62
N ASP A 635 -13.53 -13.07 16.34
CA ASP A 635 -12.89 -11.93 15.70
C ASP A 635 -13.54 -11.63 14.35
N GLY A 636 -13.67 -10.36 14.02
CA GLY A 636 -14.19 -9.90 12.74
C GLY A 636 -13.12 -9.91 11.66
N ILE A 637 -13.51 -10.16 10.42
CA ILE A 637 -12.67 -10.04 9.22
C ILE A 637 -13.40 -9.20 8.19
N THR A 638 -12.77 -8.10 7.75
CA THR A 638 -13.21 -7.31 6.60
C THR A 638 -12.03 -6.53 6.02
N ARG A 639 -12.25 -5.77 4.93
CA ARG A 639 -11.18 -4.96 4.36
C ARG A 639 -10.89 -3.72 5.22
N ILE A 640 -9.62 -3.54 5.58
CA ILE A 640 -9.18 -2.32 6.28
C ILE A 640 -9.08 -1.13 5.31
N THR A 641 -8.44 -1.37 4.17
CA THR A 641 -8.38 -0.50 3.00
C THR A 641 -8.66 -1.35 1.75
N GLY A 642 -7.66 -1.73 0.98
CA GLY A 642 -7.81 -2.60 -0.19
C GLY A 642 -7.69 -4.11 0.07
N TYR A 643 -7.40 -4.59 1.30
CA TYR A 643 -7.17 -6.00 1.62
C TYR A 643 -7.84 -6.41 2.94
N PHE A 644 -8.05 -7.70 3.13
CA PHE A 644 -8.65 -8.26 4.34
C PHE A 644 -7.67 -8.32 5.50
N THR A 645 -8.14 -7.98 6.70
CA THR A 645 -7.45 -8.21 7.95
C THR A 645 -8.43 -8.51 9.08
N ARG A 646 -7.91 -8.93 10.24
CA ARG A 646 -8.68 -9.09 11.47
C ARG A 646 -8.95 -7.72 12.10
N ILE A 647 -10.20 -7.48 12.50
CA ILE A 647 -10.62 -6.21 13.11
C ILE A 647 -9.93 -5.97 14.45
N SER A 648 -9.60 -7.03 15.21
CA SER A 648 -8.87 -6.94 16.48
C SER A 648 -7.50 -6.25 16.35
N SER A 649 -6.89 -6.27 15.17
CA SER A 649 -5.61 -5.62 14.89
C SER A 649 -5.74 -4.15 14.44
N TRP A 650 -6.96 -3.60 14.31
CA TRP A 650 -7.16 -2.25 13.79
C TRP A 650 -6.88 -1.16 14.83
N ASN A 651 -6.42 0.00 14.36
CA ASN A 651 -6.33 1.19 15.17
C ASN A 651 -7.73 1.80 15.40
N LYS A 652 -7.83 2.70 16.37
CA LYS A 652 -9.10 3.33 16.76
C LYS A 652 -9.80 4.08 15.63
N GLY A 653 -9.03 4.76 14.77
CA GLY A 653 -9.62 5.49 13.62
C GLY A 653 -10.28 4.55 12.61
N LYS A 654 -9.69 3.38 12.38
CA LYS A 654 -10.30 2.37 11.50
C LYS A 654 -11.52 1.70 12.14
N ILE A 655 -11.57 1.59 13.46
CA ILE A 655 -12.78 1.15 14.17
C ILE A 655 -13.90 2.19 14.00
N GLY A 656 -13.60 3.49 14.18
CA GLY A 656 -14.56 4.57 13.90
C GLY A 656 -15.08 4.53 12.46
N GLU A 657 -14.19 4.38 11.49
CA GLU A 657 -14.58 4.23 10.07
C GLU A 657 -15.49 3.01 9.84
N LEU A 658 -15.20 1.86 10.49
CA LEU A 658 -16.01 0.65 10.39
C LEU A 658 -17.44 0.87 10.90
N HIS A 659 -17.59 1.59 12.01
CA HIS A 659 -18.89 1.94 12.58
C HIS A 659 -19.70 2.83 11.63
N ASP A 660 -19.07 3.77 10.96
CA ASP A 660 -19.70 4.71 10.05
C ASP A 660 -20.02 4.09 8.67
N ARG A 661 -19.51 2.90 8.32
CA ARG A 661 -19.71 2.29 6.99
C ARG A 661 -21.18 2.00 6.71
N TYR A 662 -21.72 2.63 5.67
CA TYR A 662 -23.03 2.26 5.13
C TYR A 662 -22.92 0.97 4.32
N ARG A 663 -23.57 -0.09 4.81
CA ARG A 663 -23.56 -1.41 4.17
C ARG A 663 -24.68 -1.50 3.17
N ASN A 664 -24.32 -1.73 1.90
CA ASN A 664 -25.27 -1.77 0.80
C ASN A 664 -26.11 -3.06 0.84
N GLN A 665 -27.30 -2.97 1.41
CA GLN A 665 -28.32 -4.03 1.38
C GLN A 665 -29.18 -3.99 0.09
N GLY A 666 -28.97 -3.02 -0.79
CA GLY A 666 -29.75 -2.81 -2.01
C GLY A 666 -29.73 -3.95 -3.03
N PHE A 667 -28.76 -4.86 -2.94
CA PHE A 667 -28.73 -6.09 -3.74
C PHE A 667 -29.79 -7.12 -3.33
N LEU A 668 -30.42 -6.98 -2.16
CA LEU A 668 -31.41 -7.93 -1.62
C LEU A 668 -32.85 -7.61 -2.06
N ARG A 669 -33.08 -6.45 -2.69
CA ARG A 669 -34.42 -6.07 -3.17
C ARG A 669 -34.63 -6.59 -4.60
N VAL A 670 -34.95 -7.87 -4.74
CA VAL A 670 -35.59 -8.42 -5.93
C VAL A 670 -37.05 -8.69 -5.58
N ALA A 671 -37.94 -8.09 -6.36
CA ALA A 671 -39.37 -8.28 -6.45
C ALA A 671 -40.23 -7.80 -5.26
N GLY A 672 -40.84 -6.64 -5.43
CA GLY A 672 -42.12 -6.27 -4.87
C GLY A 672 -42.14 -5.27 -3.74
N LYS A 673 -41.59 -4.05 -3.98
CA LYS A 673 -42.14 -2.78 -3.54
C LYS A 673 -41.17 -1.67 -4.00
N GLU A 674 -41.63 -0.89 -4.97
CA GLU A 674 -41.05 0.41 -5.28
C GLU A 674 -41.36 1.37 -4.12
N GLU A 675 -40.40 1.53 -3.22
CA GLU A 675 -40.34 2.76 -2.44
C GLU A 675 -39.59 3.79 -3.30
N LYS A 676 -40.37 4.80 -3.74
CA LYS A 676 -39.83 5.99 -4.40
C LYS A 676 -38.84 6.66 -3.47
N TYR A 677 -37.53 6.45 -3.76
CA TYR A 677 -36.50 7.35 -3.25
C TYR A 677 -36.58 8.66 -4.05
N GLU A 678 -37.15 9.69 -3.47
CA GLU A 678 -36.95 11.05 -3.93
C GLU A 678 -35.52 11.49 -3.57
N GLY A 679 -34.54 10.98 -4.32
CA GLY A 679 -33.18 11.45 -4.27
C GLY A 679 -32.99 12.65 -5.18
N LYS A 680 -32.80 13.82 -4.61
CA LYS A 680 -32.54 15.11 -5.30
C LYS A 680 -31.22 15.19 -6.06
N MET A 681 -30.65 14.11 -6.56
CA MET A 681 -29.37 14.10 -7.28
C MET A 681 -29.39 13.36 -8.63
N VAL A 682 -30.52 13.31 -9.31
CA VAL A 682 -30.70 12.54 -10.57
C VAL A 682 -30.32 13.31 -11.84
N MET A 683 -29.87 14.57 -11.77
CA MET A 683 -29.54 15.34 -12.99
C MET A 683 -28.08 15.82 -13.03
N LEU A 684 -27.15 14.92 -13.32
CA LEU A 684 -25.76 15.29 -13.54
C LEU A 684 -25.19 14.95 -14.92
N ILE A 685 -25.93 14.24 -15.79
CA ILE A 685 -25.43 13.90 -17.13
C ILE A 685 -26.55 14.00 -18.16
N SER A 686 -26.83 15.19 -18.59
CA SER A 686 -27.32 15.52 -19.93
C SER A 686 -26.85 16.93 -20.24
N ALA A 687 -25.62 17.07 -20.67
CA ALA A 687 -25.06 18.06 -21.61
C ALA A 687 -23.59 17.69 -21.83
#